data_68e4efb01bf29a71b6a0525c8597276e
#
_entry.id   68e4efb01bf29a71b6a0525c8597276e
#
_cell.length_a   1.000
_cell.length_b   1.000
_cell.length_c   1.000
_cell.angle_alpha   90.00
_cell.angle_beta   90.00
_cell.angle_gamma   90.00
#
_symmetry.space_group_name_H-M   'P 1'
#
loop_
_entity.id
_entity.type
_entity.pdbx_description
1 polymer ?
#
loop_
_entity_poly.entity_id
_entity_poly.type
_entity_poly.pdbx_seq_one_letter_code
_entity_poly.pdbx_strand_id
1 'polypeptide(L)'
;MVKPFQRLLLNRMLRRKRLSLWKLLVPLILILILFKFDVHFGNYFHVETESVLFFSAVRQFVGSKNTYTTLDLSDDLEHDYGNDNFGDENEVDKECSIPKLKHTVEIKEHHKPGDQVGCRRVKPLNGSCSFAEKIFKRKEPLTCSHQQSFQICSIKEQSDRYDVHCNISICAKTVSLGTMDPHTGTLIWSSFYDVKKLEHKISDMSVNPITIKGFENYGFVFLVCEKKDYGSNMDANMYDHYLYDTSNASQLLILPPARQQAKQTTSSDAFNLNFIFIDSVSRHHFFRSLPKTVKVLESMNAKYNLNLSRNKKDPTPLVLDFELVQSLKSRTFESLQALFSGYVNPYEKAFGVLAYPPQPLKIESLFQPLKKAGYQTLWLEDLCYSWEWGLPKDLKFHNESLTAREIWNKIKLALQKAGIDSLGMTYAHCQILEANGVNDHFHGPDNVCYNGRHQHNYSLEYLKYYQTEMIHRGQPFVTFFETNVGHEDTGTRIQTLDTDLEKYLHFLISQTNTLTVMFSDHGNTYGNFVENSLEGRIEIFHPFMFMLIPQRVENQIGKSEMNALIENQHRLCSSLDLHHTILSLPILNSKNYMKNVAMEIPAANISEFNKQFNVSSYGLLRPVWMGRTCDVVPLIMPNLCICDGYEVAMKNDSYHLILAQYAEGILNNKIQRQQGGSGMGLHNCQKLQVSQVQNVRQSRLSDGSLSVKMDLVINQMGKKEVLFVALKVPLNTAKPLQLVKFERITPYSQYSKCANKTVNLQLCVCDLTNHEQVRNSSSVTQSAFLMDVDQKLIRSGSGLECIYLMKKSNENGFRFDVLNMCSNTIKGKVIVYVKNIVLSTLYMPVEFRLMSGEIKFLVAGVRRNQGKKIQVQIKLDYTLFN
;
A
#
# COMPACT_ATOMS: atom_id res chain seq x y z
N MET A 1 -53.45 -2.61 -20.75
CA MET A 1 -54.31 -1.48 -21.13
C MET A 1 -53.86 -0.11 -20.52
N VAL A 2 -52.62 0.17 -20.33
CA VAL A 2 -52.15 1.44 -19.73
C VAL A 2 -51.31 2.29 -20.69
N LYS A 3 -50.78 1.73 -21.77
CA LYS A 3 -49.93 2.45 -22.75
C LYS A 3 -50.60 3.42 -23.74
N PRO A 4 -51.90 3.35 -24.04
CA PRO A 4 -52.52 4.35 -24.95
C PRO A 4 -52.87 5.66 -24.25
N PHE A 5 -53.16 5.64 -22.94
CA PHE A 5 -53.63 6.83 -22.22
C PHE A 5 -52.53 7.88 -21.94
N GLN A 6 -51.33 7.47 -21.79
CA GLN A 6 -50.20 8.39 -21.53
C GLN A 6 -49.78 9.19 -22.77
N ARG A 7 -49.94 8.61 -23.99
CA ARG A 7 -49.65 9.32 -25.25
C ARG A 7 -50.66 10.39 -25.57
N LEU A 8 -51.91 10.19 -25.16
CA LEU A 8 -52.99 11.18 -25.40
C LEU A 8 -52.89 12.40 -24.48
N LEU A 9 -52.43 12.21 -23.25
CA LEU A 9 -52.18 13.30 -22.30
C LEU A 9 -50.99 14.16 -22.69
N LEU A 10 -49.90 13.54 -23.16
CA LEU A 10 -48.71 14.26 -23.61
C LEU A 10 -48.99 15.13 -24.86
N ASN A 11 -49.76 14.63 -25.81
CA ASN A 11 -50.10 15.36 -27.03
C ASN A 11 -51.14 16.50 -26.82
N ARG A 12 -51.96 16.42 -25.77
CA ARG A 12 -52.90 17.53 -25.43
C ARG A 12 -52.18 18.65 -24.65
N MET A 13 -51.14 18.34 -23.87
CA MET A 13 -50.37 19.34 -23.14
C MET A 13 -49.46 20.18 -24.04
N LEU A 14 -48.94 19.63 -25.11
CA LEU A 14 -48.07 20.34 -26.06
C LEU A 14 -48.81 21.36 -26.96
N ARG A 15 -50.16 21.40 -26.98
CA ARG A 15 -50.94 22.34 -27.79
C ARG A 15 -51.50 23.57 -27.08
N ARG A 16 -51.24 23.77 -25.77
CA ARG A 16 -51.67 24.99 -25.07
C ARG A 16 -50.49 25.74 -24.51
N LYS A 17 -50.16 26.90 -25.08
CA LYS A 17 -49.16 27.87 -24.59
C LYS A 17 -49.51 28.34 -23.17
N ARG A 18 -48.85 27.76 -22.13
CA ARG A 18 -48.67 28.35 -20.80
C ARG A 18 -47.35 27.86 -20.23
N LEU A 19 -46.27 28.54 -20.57
CA LEU A 19 -44.88 28.24 -20.21
C LEU A 19 -44.52 28.51 -18.73
N SER A 20 -45.41 29.04 -17.89
CA SER A 20 -45.09 29.43 -16.53
C SER A 20 -45.32 28.36 -15.46
N LEU A 21 -46.24 27.43 -15.70
CA LEU A 21 -46.58 26.38 -14.72
C LEU A 21 -45.60 25.18 -14.78
N TRP A 22 -44.97 24.94 -15.92
CA TRP A 22 -44.04 23.82 -16.09
C TRP A 22 -42.73 23.99 -15.33
N LYS A 23 -42.25 25.20 -15.12
CA LYS A 23 -41.04 25.46 -14.36
C LYS A 23 -41.17 25.16 -12.86
N LEU A 24 -42.37 25.06 -12.36
CA LEU A 24 -42.69 24.70 -10.96
C LEU A 24 -43.14 23.24 -10.81
N LEU A 25 -43.82 22.68 -11.77
CA LEU A 25 -44.40 21.32 -11.70
C LEU A 25 -43.35 20.21 -11.98
N VAL A 26 -42.39 20.43 -12.86
CA VAL A 26 -41.36 19.44 -13.16
C VAL A 26 -40.45 19.19 -11.98
N PRO A 27 -39.92 20.19 -11.28
CA PRO A 27 -39.15 19.98 -10.06
C PRO A 27 -39.99 19.30 -8.95
N LEU A 28 -41.26 19.66 -8.80
CA LEU A 28 -42.11 19.08 -7.77
C LEU A 28 -42.43 17.59 -8.03
N ILE A 29 -42.65 17.22 -9.29
CA ILE A 29 -42.85 15.82 -9.69
C ILE A 29 -41.53 15.01 -9.53
N LEU A 30 -40.38 15.61 -9.84
CA LEU A 30 -39.08 14.97 -9.60
C LEU A 30 -38.83 14.75 -8.10
N ILE A 31 -39.16 15.72 -7.27
CA ILE A 31 -39.06 15.63 -5.82
C ILE A 31 -40.01 14.55 -5.27
N LEU A 32 -41.24 14.47 -5.76
CA LEU A 32 -42.19 13.43 -5.36
C LEU A 32 -41.84 12.03 -5.86
N ILE A 33 -41.16 11.90 -6.99
CA ILE A 33 -40.62 10.63 -7.48
C ILE A 33 -39.43 10.21 -6.63
N LEU A 34 -38.55 11.12 -6.25
CA LEU A 34 -37.44 10.87 -5.36
C LEU A 34 -37.93 10.48 -3.97
N PHE A 35 -38.96 11.13 -3.42
CA PHE A 35 -39.56 10.75 -2.14
C PHE A 35 -40.25 9.40 -2.15
N LYS A 36 -40.84 8.97 -3.28
CA LYS A 36 -41.45 7.64 -3.41
C LYS A 36 -40.43 6.50 -3.54
N PHE A 37 -39.22 6.80 -4.04
CA PHE A 37 -38.10 5.83 -4.04
C PHE A 37 -37.46 5.71 -2.66
N ASP A 38 -37.42 6.77 -1.86
CA ASP A 38 -36.83 6.75 -0.52
C ASP A 38 -37.63 5.91 0.50
N VAL A 39 -38.95 5.78 0.33
CA VAL A 39 -39.82 4.99 1.23
C VAL A 39 -39.68 3.47 0.99
N HIS A 40 -39.13 3.02 -0.16
CA HIS A 40 -38.98 1.60 -0.46
C HIS A 40 -37.55 1.05 -0.28
N PHE A 41 -36.54 1.91 -0.06
CA PHE A 41 -35.15 1.54 0.17
C PHE A 41 -34.59 2.19 1.44
N GLY A 42 -35.38 2.27 2.47
CA GLY A 42 -35.04 2.90 3.73
C GLY A 42 -34.00 2.13 4.54
N ASN A 43 -32.78 1.98 4.07
CA ASN A 43 -31.58 1.68 4.88
C ASN A 43 -30.23 1.87 4.17
N TYR A 44 -30.20 2.37 2.95
CA TYR A 44 -28.94 2.56 2.23
C TYR A 44 -28.96 3.86 1.43
N PHE A 45 -28.61 4.96 1.99
CA PHE A 45 -28.04 6.15 1.34
C PHE A 45 -28.23 7.41 2.17
N HIS A 46 -27.29 7.69 3.07
CA HIS A 46 -26.99 9.06 3.46
C HIS A 46 -25.98 9.61 2.45
N VAL A 47 -26.44 10.28 1.44
CA VAL A 47 -25.62 11.13 0.57
C VAL A 47 -25.57 12.50 1.20
N GLU A 48 -24.43 12.86 1.75
CA GLU A 48 -24.15 14.23 2.20
C GLU A 48 -24.19 15.18 0.99
N THR A 49 -25.19 16.03 0.95
CA THR A 49 -25.40 17.06 -0.09
C THR A 49 -24.35 18.18 -0.08
N GLU A 50 -23.34 18.14 0.78
CA GLU A 50 -22.28 19.16 0.85
C GLU A 50 -21.18 19.05 -0.24
N SER A 51 -21.11 17.93 -0.97
CA SER A 51 -20.05 17.74 -1.97
C SER A 51 -20.27 18.51 -3.29
N VAL A 52 -21.49 18.87 -3.62
CA VAL A 52 -21.80 19.57 -4.90
C VAL A 52 -21.44 21.06 -4.83
N LEU A 53 -21.47 21.70 -3.67
CA LEU A 53 -21.11 23.11 -3.52
C LEU A 53 -19.60 23.36 -3.49
N PHE A 54 -18.80 22.33 -3.16
CA PHE A 54 -17.34 22.47 -3.11
C PHE A 54 -16.72 22.59 -4.51
N PHE A 55 -17.28 21.92 -5.51
CA PHE A 55 -16.78 22.01 -6.88
C PHE A 55 -17.06 23.32 -7.59
N SER A 56 -18.12 24.06 -7.20
CA SER A 56 -18.39 25.39 -7.78
C SER A 56 -17.48 26.49 -7.23
N ALA A 57 -17.04 26.36 -5.99
CA ALA A 57 -16.14 27.34 -5.36
C ALA A 57 -14.70 27.24 -5.89
N VAL A 58 -14.24 26.05 -6.27
CA VAL A 58 -12.89 25.85 -6.83
C VAL A 58 -12.77 26.42 -8.25
N ARG A 59 -13.86 26.49 -9.02
CA ARG A 59 -13.85 27.08 -10.37
C ARG A 59 -13.64 28.58 -10.41
N GLN A 60 -13.95 29.33 -9.35
CA GLN A 60 -13.79 30.79 -9.31
C GLN A 60 -12.44 31.29 -8.82
N PHE A 61 -11.60 30.41 -8.20
CA PHE A 61 -10.35 30.83 -7.59
C PHE A 61 -9.08 30.62 -8.44
N VAL A 62 -9.18 29.98 -9.60
CA VAL A 62 -8.02 29.74 -10.49
C VAL A 62 -7.65 30.97 -11.32
N GLY A 63 -8.40 32.08 -11.24
CA GLY A 63 -8.19 33.26 -12.05
C GLY A 63 -7.51 34.46 -11.36
N SER A 64 -7.16 34.43 -10.09
CA SER A 64 -6.51 35.55 -9.42
C SER A 64 -5.02 35.29 -9.17
N LYS A 65 -4.19 36.10 -9.77
CA LYS A 65 -2.77 36.23 -9.44
C LYS A 65 -2.62 36.60 -7.98
N ASN A 66 -2.35 35.68 -7.11
CA ASN A 66 -1.92 35.98 -5.75
C ASN A 66 -0.40 36.02 -5.72
N THR A 67 0.12 37.21 -5.58
CA THR A 67 1.48 37.50 -5.16
C THR A 67 1.67 36.97 -3.74
N TYR A 68 2.43 35.91 -3.60
CA TYR A 68 2.90 35.42 -2.31
C TYR A 68 4.01 36.34 -1.84
N THR A 69 3.77 37.09 -0.77
CA THR A 69 4.83 37.68 0.01
C THR A 69 5.54 36.57 0.76
N THR A 70 6.72 36.21 0.31
CA THR A 70 7.71 35.48 1.08
C THR A 70 8.06 36.29 2.30
N LEU A 71 7.69 35.82 3.48
CA LEU A 71 8.31 36.27 4.71
C LEU A 71 9.70 35.62 4.75
N ASP A 72 10.73 36.45 4.48
CA ASP A 72 12.11 36.14 4.79
C ASP A 72 12.23 35.91 6.29
N LEU A 73 12.37 34.67 6.68
CA LEU A 73 12.82 34.22 7.98
C LEU A 73 14.24 33.67 7.82
N SER A 74 15.13 34.50 7.31
CA SER A 74 16.56 34.32 7.51
C SER A 74 16.91 35.22 8.68
N ASP A 75 16.97 34.69 9.89
CA ASP A 75 17.93 34.93 10.92
C ASP A 75 17.46 34.26 12.24
N ASP A 76 18.40 33.61 12.89
CA ASP A 76 18.33 33.12 14.25
C ASP A 76 17.38 31.95 14.58
N LEU A 77 17.70 30.77 14.12
CA LEU A 77 17.36 29.54 14.81
C LEU A 77 18.46 28.48 14.61
N GLU A 78 19.58 28.65 15.24
CA GLU A 78 20.38 27.53 15.73
C GLU A 78 19.51 26.77 16.75
N HIS A 79 18.89 25.68 16.30
CA HIS A 79 18.04 24.85 17.13
C HIS A 79 18.82 23.73 17.74
N ASP A 80 19.13 23.93 18.99
CA ASP A 80 19.47 22.93 19.97
C ASP A 80 18.32 21.91 20.07
N TYR A 81 18.44 20.78 19.40
CA TYR A 81 17.54 19.64 19.59
C TYR A 81 17.93 18.98 20.90
N GLY A 82 17.11 19.23 21.92
CA GLY A 82 17.25 18.64 23.23
C GLY A 82 17.47 17.13 23.16
N ASN A 83 18.60 16.73 23.69
CA ASN A 83 19.06 15.39 23.93
C ASN A 83 18.03 14.64 24.80
N ASP A 84 17.21 13.77 24.18
CA ASP A 84 16.65 12.63 24.92
C ASP A 84 17.61 11.45 24.74
N ASN A 85 18.37 11.19 25.78
CA ASN A 85 19.21 10.05 26.10
C ASN A 85 19.30 8.90 25.07
N PHE A 86 20.11 9.06 24.05
CA PHE A 86 20.73 7.95 23.35
C PHE A 86 22.23 8.00 23.64
N GLY A 87 22.68 7.01 24.37
CA GLY A 87 24.03 6.93 24.88
C GLY A 87 25.12 6.89 23.81
N ASP A 88 26.30 7.31 24.24
CA ASP A 88 27.62 7.38 23.61
C ASP A 88 27.87 8.52 22.63
N GLU A 89 28.39 9.59 23.17
CA GLU A 89 28.89 10.81 22.52
C GLU A 89 30.27 10.64 21.86
N ASN A 90 30.47 9.71 20.92
CA ASN A 90 31.72 9.69 20.16
C ASN A 90 31.66 9.09 18.75
N GLU A 91 30.50 8.95 18.13
CA GLU A 91 30.43 8.68 16.68
C GLU A 91 30.19 9.98 15.91
N VAL A 92 31.19 10.41 15.13
CA VAL A 92 31.06 11.48 14.14
C VAL A 92 29.89 11.12 13.22
N ASP A 93 28.80 11.88 13.30
CA ASP A 93 27.61 11.71 12.46
C ASP A 93 28.05 11.84 11.00
N LYS A 94 28.04 10.75 10.25
CA LYS A 94 28.19 10.81 8.80
C LYS A 94 27.02 11.62 8.25
N GLU A 95 27.31 12.70 7.55
CA GLU A 95 26.28 13.51 6.90
C GLU A 95 25.35 12.62 6.07
N CYS A 96 24.11 12.49 6.51
CA CYS A 96 23.08 11.73 5.82
C CYS A 96 22.81 12.35 4.45
N SER A 97 23.00 11.61 3.38
CA SER A 97 22.70 12.06 2.02
C SER A 97 21.57 11.24 1.41
N ILE A 98 20.84 11.86 0.49
CA ILE A 98 19.85 11.15 -0.32
C ILE A 98 20.60 10.23 -1.28
N PRO A 99 20.34 8.90 -1.24
CA PRO A 99 21.09 7.97 -2.09
C PRO A 99 20.70 8.14 -3.56
N LYS A 100 21.69 8.06 -4.45
CA LYS A 100 21.51 8.09 -5.91
C LYS A 100 22.52 7.19 -6.60
N LEU A 101 22.18 6.71 -7.79
CA LEU A 101 23.12 5.93 -8.62
C LEU A 101 24.25 6.84 -9.12
N LYS A 102 25.45 6.28 -9.16
CA LYS A 102 26.59 6.92 -9.81
C LYS A 102 26.50 6.78 -11.33
N HIS A 103 27.16 7.71 -12.02
CA HIS A 103 27.27 7.71 -13.49
C HIS A 103 25.94 7.82 -14.24
N THR A 104 24.92 8.44 -13.64
CA THR A 104 23.67 8.75 -14.33
C THR A 104 23.91 9.69 -15.51
N VAL A 105 23.12 9.52 -16.57
CA VAL A 105 23.13 10.43 -17.71
C VAL A 105 22.26 11.64 -17.38
N GLU A 106 22.82 12.82 -17.51
CA GLU A 106 22.13 14.07 -17.23
C GLU A 106 22.11 14.96 -18.48
N ILE A 107 21.02 15.64 -18.72
CA ILE A 107 20.95 16.73 -19.70
C ILE A 107 21.23 18.02 -18.92
N LYS A 108 22.21 18.81 -19.39
CA LYS A 108 22.48 20.11 -18.81
C LYS A 108 21.27 21.04 -19.05
N GLU A 109 20.44 21.19 -18.04
CA GLU A 109 19.36 22.16 -18.07
C GLU A 109 19.94 23.59 -17.95
N HIS A 110 19.61 24.45 -18.91
CA HIS A 110 19.89 25.86 -18.79
C HIS A 110 18.79 26.51 -17.94
N HIS A 111 18.98 26.53 -16.62
CA HIS A 111 18.08 27.27 -15.71
C HIS A 111 18.14 28.76 -16.04
N LYS A 112 17.01 29.34 -16.38
CA LYS A 112 16.88 30.80 -16.46
C LYS A 112 16.75 31.37 -15.05
N PRO A 113 17.41 32.52 -14.74
CA PRO A 113 17.16 33.23 -13.51
C PRO A 113 15.67 33.52 -13.37
N GLY A 114 15.00 33.02 -12.33
CA GLY A 114 13.56 33.21 -12.10
C GLY A 114 12.70 31.94 -12.31
N ASP A 115 13.27 30.83 -12.76
CA ASP A 115 12.55 29.54 -12.81
C ASP A 115 12.16 29.12 -11.38
N GLN A 116 10.88 28.79 -11.19
CA GLN A 116 10.40 28.29 -9.90
C GLN A 116 11.08 26.95 -9.60
N VAL A 117 11.72 26.88 -8.45
CA VAL A 117 12.32 25.64 -7.97
C VAL A 117 11.19 24.68 -7.60
N GLY A 118 11.14 23.53 -8.28
CA GLY A 118 10.19 22.47 -8.01
C GLY A 118 10.49 21.73 -6.71
N CYS A 119 10.03 20.50 -6.64
CA CYS A 119 10.26 19.62 -5.49
C CYS A 119 11.76 19.41 -5.25
N ARG A 120 12.21 19.66 -4.03
CA ARG A 120 13.48 19.19 -3.50
C ARG A 120 13.18 18.20 -2.38
N ARG A 121 13.83 17.07 -2.38
CA ARG A 121 13.65 16.09 -1.29
C ARG A 121 14.09 16.71 0.03
N VAL A 122 13.29 16.52 1.06
CA VAL A 122 13.66 16.88 2.44
C VAL A 122 14.98 16.18 2.79
N LYS A 123 15.97 16.92 3.28
CA LYS A 123 17.22 16.30 3.77
C LYS A 123 16.91 15.33 4.89
N PRO A 124 17.55 14.15 4.90
CA PRO A 124 17.40 13.23 6.01
C PRO A 124 17.79 13.90 7.33
N LEU A 125 17.07 13.61 8.39
CA LEU A 125 17.32 14.17 9.70
C LEU A 125 18.65 13.66 10.25
N ASN A 126 19.36 14.51 11.02
CA ASN A 126 20.60 14.12 11.68
C ASN A 126 20.38 12.87 12.54
N GLY A 127 21.34 11.94 12.51
CA GLY A 127 21.26 10.67 13.24
C GLY A 127 20.33 9.60 12.61
N SER A 128 19.49 9.95 11.63
CA SER A 128 18.56 8.98 11.06
C SER A 128 19.26 7.89 10.25
N CYS A 129 20.38 8.19 9.59
CA CYS A 129 21.16 7.21 8.85
C CYS A 129 21.86 6.22 9.78
N SER A 130 22.50 6.71 10.85
CA SER A 130 23.12 5.87 11.88
C SER A 130 22.08 4.98 12.57
N PHE A 131 20.89 5.51 12.82
CA PHE A 131 19.79 4.75 13.38
C PHE A 131 19.29 3.67 12.39
N ALA A 132 19.14 4.00 11.10
CA ALA A 132 18.78 3.03 10.07
C ALA A 132 19.85 1.93 9.92
N GLU A 133 21.14 2.28 9.94
CA GLU A 133 22.24 1.32 9.88
C GLU A 133 22.21 0.33 11.05
N LYS A 134 21.89 0.79 12.27
CA LYS A 134 21.73 -0.07 13.45
C LYS A 134 20.56 -1.06 13.30
N ILE A 135 19.40 -0.57 12.83
CA ILE A 135 18.20 -1.40 12.67
C ILE A 135 18.34 -2.40 11.53
N PHE A 136 18.78 -1.93 10.36
CA PHE A 136 18.90 -2.74 9.15
C PHE A 136 20.26 -3.36 8.96
N LYS A 137 21.02 -3.54 10.08
CA LYS A 137 22.32 -4.18 10.03
C LYS A 137 22.23 -5.51 9.28
N ARG A 138 23.10 -5.66 8.26
CA ARG A 138 23.13 -6.88 7.45
C ARG A 138 23.49 -8.08 8.32
N LYS A 139 22.64 -9.08 8.30
CA LYS A 139 22.87 -10.37 8.96
C LYS A 139 23.48 -11.31 7.93
N GLU A 140 24.69 -11.80 8.15
CA GLU A 140 25.32 -12.78 7.27
C GLU A 140 25.47 -14.14 8.02
N PRO A 141 25.32 -15.28 7.33
CA PRO A 141 24.97 -15.43 5.91
C PRO A 141 23.47 -15.34 5.67
N LEU A 142 23.09 -14.57 4.64
CA LEU A 142 21.71 -14.47 4.16
C LEU A 142 21.41 -15.64 3.20
N THR A 143 21.46 -16.85 3.70
CA THR A 143 21.28 -18.06 2.90
C THR A 143 20.27 -19.00 3.56
N CYS A 144 19.73 -19.92 2.77
CA CYS A 144 18.87 -21.00 3.27
C CYS A 144 19.69 -22.20 3.79
N SER A 145 20.90 -21.98 4.35
CA SER A 145 21.84 -23.02 4.79
C SER A 145 21.30 -23.90 5.93
N HIS A 146 20.28 -23.42 6.65
CA HIS A 146 19.55 -24.23 7.64
C HIS A 146 18.73 -25.38 7.01
N GLN A 147 18.44 -25.30 5.71
CA GLN A 147 17.77 -26.36 4.97
C GLN A 147 18.79 -27.18 4.16
N GLN A 148 18.71 -28.50 4.28
CA GLN A 148 19.47 -29.37 3.41
C GLN A 148 18.91 -29.28 1.98
N SER A 149 19.79 -29.02 1.00
CA SER A 149 19.43 -29.00 -0.39
C SER A 149 19.54 -30.40 -1.00
N PHE A 150 18.51 -30.83 -1.71
CA PHE A 150 18.44 -32.10 -2.38
C PHE A 150 18.32 -31.89 -3.88
N GLN A 151 19.10 -32.63 -4.66
CA GLN A 151 19.01 -32.65 -6.11
C GLN A 151 18.52 -34.03 -6.57
N ILE A 152 17.19 -34.21 -6.59
CA ILE A 152 16.56 -35.47 -7.05
C ILE A 152 16.64 -35.54 -8.58
N CYS A 153 16.31 -34.43 -9.27
CA CYS A 153 16.46 -34.33 -10.70
C CYS A 153 17.18 -33.03 -11.09
N SER A 154 17.83 -33.04 -12.25
CA SER A 154 18.46 -31.88 -12.87
C SER A 154 18.09 -31.78 -14.32
N ILE A 155 18.07 -30.57 -14.86
CA ILE A 155 17.83 -30.31 -16.29
C ILE A 155 19.11 -29.76 -16.88
N LYS A 156 19.55 -30.37 -17.96
CA LYS A 156 20.69 -29.90 -18.76
C LYS A 156 20.18 -29.41 -20.10
N GLU A 157 20.58 -28.20 -20.44
CA GLU A 157 20.30 -27.63 -21.74
C GLU A 157 21.22 -28.21 -22.79
N GLN A 158 20.65 -28.74 -23.87
CA GLN A 158 21.33 -29.08 -25.09
C GLN A 158 20.88 -28.12 -26.19
N SER A 159 21.57 -28.12 -27.37
CA SER A 159 21.34 -27.16 -28.46
C SER A 159 19.87 -26.99 -28.83
N ASP A 160 19.05 -28.03 -28.81
CA ASP A 160 17.64 -27.99 -29.22
C ASP A 160 16.65 -28.65 -28.27
N ARG A 161 17.11 -29.21 -27.14
CA ARG A 161 16.28 -29.92 -26.20
C ARG A 161 16.82 -29.81 -24.78
N TYR A 162 16.00 -30.20 -23.84
CA TYR A 162 16.40 -30.33 -22.46
C TYR A 162 16.45 -31.80 -22.07
N ASP A 163 17.59 -32.22 -21.52
CA ASP A 163 17.72 -33.55 -20.98
C ASP A 163 17.51 -33.52 -19.47
N VAL A 164 16.60 -34.37 -19.00
CA VAL A 164 16.31 -34.54 -17.56
C VAL A 164 17.12 -35.73 -17.05
N HIS A 165 17.86 -35.50 -15.97
CA HIS A 165 18.61 -36.54 -15.28
C HIS A 165 18.17 -36.60 -13.83
N CYS A 166 17.73 -37.76 -13.37
CA CYS A 166 17.29 -37.97 -12.02
C CYS A 166 18.21 -38.93 -11.27
N ASN A 167 18.57 -38.59 -10.04
CA ASN A 167 19.32 -39.44 -9.14
C ASN A 167 18.46 -39.70 -7.89
N ILE A 168 17.87 -40.89 -7.84
CA ILE A 168 17.02 -41.33 -6.72
C ILE A 168 17.78 -42.10 -5.64
N SER A 169 19.11 -42.07 -5.63
CA SER A 169 19.94 -42.79 -4.64
C SER A 169 19.68 -42.37 -3.20
N ILE A 170 19.24 -41.12 -3.01
CA ILE A 170 18.85 -40.55 -1.73
C ILE A 170 17.46 -41.02 -1.26
N CYS A 171 16.63 -41.53 -2.16
CA CYS A 171 15.25 -41.94 -1.89
C CYS A 171 15.19 -43.39 -1.44
N ALA A 172 14.38 -43.73 -0.44
CA ALA A 172 14.22 -45.08 0.09
C ALA A 172 13.51 -46.00 -0.89
N LYS A 173 12.44 -45.58 -1.53
CA LYS A 173 11.60 -46.42 -2.39
C LYS A 173 11.17 -45.75 -3.68
N THR A 174 10.40 -44.72 -3.57
CA THR A 174 9.72 -44.05 -4.69
C THR A 174 9.94 -42.58 -4.65
N VAL A 175 9.85 -41.94 -5.82
CA VAL A 175 9.75 -40.50 -5.95
C VAL A 175 8.32 -40.12 -6.33
N SER A 176 7.71 -39.25 -5.56
CA SER A 176 6.42 -38.66 -5.87
C SER A 176 6.63 -37.38 -6.66
N LEU A 177 6.02 -37.31 -7.85
CA LEU A 177 6.01 -36.16 -8.73
C LEU A 177 4.69 -35.42 -8.52
N GLY A 178 4.76 -34.17 -8.04
CA GLY A 178 3.64 -33.25 -7.89
C GLY A 178 3.48 -32.37 -9.11
N THR A 179 2.32 -32.42 -9.73
CA THR A 179 1.97 -31.61 -10.91
C THR A 179 0.67 -30.87 -10.68
N MET A 180 0.51 -29.73 -11.30
CA MET A 180 -0.69 -28.90 -11.15
C MET A 180 -1.88 -29.51 -11.87
N ASP A 181 -3.00 -29.73 -11.18
CA ASP A 181 -4.26 -30.09 -11.82
C ASP A 181 -4.90 -28.87 -12.48
N PRO A 182 -5.08 -28.89 -13.80
CA PRO A 182 -5.66 -27.78 -14.54
C PRO A 182 -7.13 -27.51 -14.23
N HIS A 183 -7.82 -28.44 -13.59
CA HIS A 183 -9.24 -28.31 -13.29
C HIS A 183 -9.53 -27.82 -11.87
N THR A 184 -8.62 -28.07 -10.95
CA THR A 184 -8.83 -27.75 -9.53
C THR A 184 -7.80 -26.77 -8.96
N GLY A 185 -6.66 -26.60 -9.64
CA GLY A 185 -5.57 -25.76 -9.15
C GLY A 185 -4.83 -26.34 -7.95
N THR A 186 -4.99 -27.63 -7.70
CA THR A 186 -4.31 -28.37 -6.64
C THR A 186 -3.21 -29.25 -7.21
N LEU A 187 -2.25 -29.66 -6.39
CA LEU A 187 -1.24 -30.61 -6.80
C LEU A 187 -1.80 -32.02 -6.86
N ILE A 188 -1.52 -32.72 -7.97
CA ILE A 188 -1.76 -34.14 -8.14
C ILE A 188 -0.42 -34.86 -8.03
N TRP A 189 -0.34 -35.87 -7.18
CA TRP A 189 0.86 -36.65 -6.93
C TRP A 189 0.83 -37.98 -7.65
N SER A 190 1.92 -38.29 -8.37
CA SER A 190 2.15 -39.56 -9.05
C SER A 190 3.46 -40.20 -8.57
N SER A 191 3.46 -41.43 -8.17
CA SER A 191 4.64 -42.12 -7.64
C SER A 191 5.38 -42.92 -8.73
N PHE A 192 6.70 -42.80 -8.72
CA PHE A 192 7.60 -43.45 -9.69
C PHE A 192 8.64 -44.30 -8.95
N TYR A 193 8.76 -45.59 -9.37
CA TYR A 193 9.79 -46.51 -8.94
C TYR A 193 10.95 -46.55 -9.94
N ASP A 194 10.69 -46.21 -11.20
CA ASP A 194 11.61 -46.29 -12.32
C ASP A 194 12.10 -44.87 -12.68
N VAL A 195 13.40 -44.66 -12.59
CA VAL A 195 14.06 -43.37 -12.89
C VAL A 195 13.79 -42.95 -14.32
N LYS A 196 13.91 -43.86 -15.29
CA LYS A 196 13.70 -43.55 -16.70
C LYS A 196 12.28 -43.11 -17.01
N LYS A 197 11.28 -43.72 -16.35
CA LYS A 197 9.87 -43.27 -16.47
C LYS A 197 9.66 -41.87 -15.86
N LEU A 198 10.32 -41.58 -14.74
CA LEU A 198 10.27 -40.26 -14.12
C LEU A 198 10.91 -39.23 -15.05
N GLU A 199 12.14 -39.48 -15.57
CA GLU A 199 12.84 -38.61 -16.48
C GLU A 199 12.03 -38.35 -17.75
N HIS A 200 11.46 -39.39 -18.36
CA HIS A 200 10.61 -39.27 -19.52
C HIS A 200 9.36 -38.43 -19.23
N LYS A 201 8.69 -38.65 -18.09
CA LYS A 201 7.51 -37.89 -17.70
C LYS A 201 7.81 -36.42 -17.54
N ILE A 202 8.91 -36.07 -16.88
CA ILE A 202 9.31 -34.65 -16.70
C ILE A 202 9.72 -34.04 -18.05
N SER A 203 10.44 -34.79 -18.89
CA SER A 203 10.82 -34.36 -20.22
C SER A 203 9.60 -34.09 -21.12
N ASP A 204 8.60 -34.99 -21.09
CA ASP A 204 7.34 -34.77 -21.81
C ASP A 204 6.61 -33.52 -21.37
N MET A 205 6.66 -33.20 -20.09
CA MET A 205 6.03 -31.98 -19.57
C MET A 205 6.72 -30.71 -20.05
N SER A 206 8.03 -30.74 -20.26
CA SER A 206 8.76 -29.61 -20.82
C SER A 206 8.53 -29.45 -22.31
N VAL A 207 8.28 -30.59 -23.04
CA VAL A 207 8.01 -30.59 -24.49
C VAL A 207 6.54 -30.30 -24.80
N ASN A 208 5.63 -30.89 -24.01
CA ASN A 208 4.18 -30.79 -24.19
C ASN A 208 3.58 -30.08 -22.98
N PRO A 209 3.68 -28.75 -22.91
CA PRO A 209 3.03 -28.01 -21.86
C PRO A 209 1.53 -28.32 -21.87
N ILE A 210 0.95 -28.58 -20.72
CA ILE A 210 -0.49 -28.80 -20.60
C ILE A 210 -1.20 -27.54 -21.05
N THR A 211 -1.71 -27.56 -22.26
CA THR A 211 -2.51 -26.48 -22.83
C THR A 211 -3.91 -26.56 -22.21
N ILE A 212 -4.11 -25.76 -21.23
CA ILE A 212 -5.46 -25.34 -20.89
C ILE A 212 -5.71 -24.08 -21.71
N LYS A 213 -6.83 -24.05 -22.43
CA LYS A 213 -7.21 -22.92 -23.24
C LYS A 213 -7.10 -21.62 -22.41
N GLY A 214 -6.05 -20.82 -22.62
CA GLY A 214 -5.73 -19.61 -21.87
C GLY A 214 -4.69 -19.73 -20.75
N PHE A 215 -4.17 -20.92 -20.43
CA PHE A 215 -3.11 -21.12 -19.42
C PHE A 215 -2.12 -22.18 -19.90
N GLU A 216 -1.24 -21.77 -20.75
CA GLU A 216 -0.20 -22.63 -21.28
C GLU A 216 0.98 -22.65 -20.31
N ASN A 217 1.33 -23.83 -19.85
CA ASN A 217 2.59 -24.13 -19.20
C ASN A 217 2.80 -23.54 -17.79
N TYR A 218 2.53 -24.34 -16.75
CA TYR A 218 2.89 -23.97 -15.37
C TYR A 218 4.41 -23.89 -15.16
N GLY A 219 5.23 -24.62 -15.95
CA GLY A 219 6.68 -24.53 -15.96
C GLY A 219 7.37 -24.97 -14.67
N PHE A 220 6.74 -25.82 -13.85
CA PHE A 220 7.34 -26.34 -12.63
C PHE A 220 6.75 -27.71 -12.23
N VAL A 221 7.52 -28.44 -11.44
CA VAL A 221 7.07 -29.68 -10.78
C VAL A 221 7.69 -29.79 -9.40
N PHE A 222 6.97 -30.43 -8.48
CA PHE A 222 7.50 -30.81 -7.18
C PHE A 222 7.94 -32.28 -7.19
N LEU A 223 9.04 -32.55 -6.51
CA LEU A 223 9.57 -33.90 -6.29
C LEU A 223 9.72 -34.11 -4.79
N VAL A 224 9.19 -35.20 -4.30
CA VAL A 224 9.29 -35.57 -2.89
C VAL A 224 9.57 -37.06 -2.77
N CYS A 225 10.50 -37.47 -1.91
CA CYS A 225 10.72 -38.86 -1.56
C CYS A 225 11.14 -39.02 -0.11
N GLU A 226 10.83 -40.17 0.49
CA GLU A 226 11.34 -40.59 1.78
C GLU A 226 12.85 -40.85 1.70
N LYS A 227 13.63 -40.31 2.63
CA LYS A 227 15.09 -40.49 2.66
C LYS A 227 15.46 -41.92 3.03
N LYS A 228 16.54 -42.44 2.47
CA LYS A 228 17.17 -43.65 2.99
C LYS A 228 17.74 -43.35 4.37
N ASP A 229 17.36 -44.14 5.37
CA ASP A 229 17.97 -44.12 6.70
C ASP A 229 19.46 -44.49 6.54
N TYR A 230 20.31 -43.49 6.42
CA TYR A 230 21.72 -43.64 6.75
C TYR A 230 21.76 -43.61 8.27
N GLY A 231 21.99 -44.76 8.91
CA GLY A 231 21.97 -44.98 10.34
C GLY A 231 22.50 -43.74 11.13
N SER A 232 21.62 -42.99 11.62
CA SER A 232 21.89 -41.76 12.35
C SER A 232 21.90 -42.12 13.85
N ASN A 233 23.07 -42.27 14.39
CA ASN A 233 23.32 -41.90 15.79
C ASN A 233 23.28 -40.38 15.88
N MET A 234 22.12 -39.79 15.97
CA MET A 234 21.95 -38.41 16.39
C MET A 234 20.89 -38.33 17.48
N ASP A 235 21.33 -37.84 18.63
CA ASP A 235 20.53 -37.57 19.82
C ASP A 235 19.31 -36.74 19.48
N ALA A 236 18.14 -37.32 19.65
CA ALA A 236 16.87 -36.66 19.58
C ALA A 236 16.63 -35.84 20.86
N ASN A 237 17.23 -34.67 20.95
CA ASN A 237 16.90 -33.68 21.96
C ASN A 237 17.02 -32.30 21.34
N MET A 238 15.93 -31.80 20.77
CA MET A 238 15.51 -30.41 20.86
C MET A 238 14.17 -30.18 20.19
N TYR A 239 13.30 -29.53 20.93
CA TYR A 239 11.97 -29.09 20.54
C TYR A 239 12.03 -28.07 19.37
N ASP A 240 11.75 -28.53 18.17
CA ASP A 240 11.29 -27.67 17.05
C ASP A 240 10.40 -28.47 16.12
N HIS A 241 9.18 -28.69 16.57
CA HIS A 241 8.27 -29.70 16.03
C HIS A 241 7.38 -29.21 14.86
N TYR A 242 7.64 -28.06 14.22
CA TYR A 242 6.65 -27.50 13.29
C TYR A 242 7.12 -27.16 11.88
N LEU A 243 8.36 -27.27 11.50
CA LEU A 243 8.78 -26.67 10.21
C LEU A 243 9.34 -27.61 9.14
N TYR A 244 9.87 -28.76 9.43
CA TYR A 244 10.43 -29.66 8.40
C TYR A 244 10.23 -31.13 8.76
N ASP A 245 9.48 -31.85 7.90
CA ASP A 245 9.53 -33.31 7.92
C ASP A 245 10.93 -33.73 7.45
N THR A 246 11.83 -33.95 8.43
CA THR A 246 13.22 -34.35 8.19
C THR A 246 13.34 -35.72 7.54
N SER A 247 12.25 -36.47 7.45
CA SER A 247 12.20 -37.79 6.81
C SER A 247 12.16 -37.73 5.29
N ASN A 248 11.74 -36.59 4.70
CA ASN A 248 11.58 -36.40 3.28
C ASN A 248 12.66 -35.52 2.65
N ALA A 249 13.06 -35.89 1.43
CA ALA A 249 13.78 -35.05 0.50
C ALA A 249 12.80 -34.41 -0.48
N SER A 250 12.81 -33.10 -0.59
CA SER A 250 11.92 -32.36 -1.50
C SER A 250 12.71 -31.48 -2.45
N GLN A 251 12.19 -31.29 -3.67
CA GLN A 251 12.77 -30.41 -4.68
C GLN A 251 11.65 -29.75 -5.49
N LEU A 252 11.75 -28.44 -5.71
CA LEU A 252 11.01 -27.74 -6.74
C LEU A 252 11.91 -27.60 -7.96
N LEU A 253 11.46 -28.13 -9.09
CA LEU A 253 12.17 -28.08 -10.35
C LEU A 253 11.43 -27.14 -11.30
N ILE A 254 12.11 -26.09 -11.75
CA ILE A 254 11.60 -25.20 -12.78
C ILE A 254 11.88 -25.85 -14.14
N LEU A 255 10.83 -26.00 -14.94
CA LEU A 255 10.92 -26.60 -16.26
C LEU A 255 11.10 -25.52 -17.31
N PRO A 256 12.22 -25.48 -18.04
CA PRO A 256 12.34 -24.58 -19.18
C PRO A 256 11.29 -24.98 -20.23
N PRO A 257 10.63 -23.98 -20.87
CA PRO A 257 9.65 -24.30 -21.93
C PRO A 257 10.36 -24.94 -23.13
N ALA A 258 9.65 -25.87 -23.75
CA ALA A 258 10.17 -26.50 -24.95
C ALA A 258 10.42 -25.48 -26.06
N ARG A 259 11.58 -25.54 -26.65
CA ARG A 259 11.91 -24.72 -27.83
C ARG A 259 11.02 -25.17 -29.01
N GLN A 260 9.99 -24.40 -29.30
CA GLN A 260 9.25 -24.56 -30.54
C GLN A 260 10.06 -23.90 -31.64
N GLN A 261 10.20 -24.63 -32.81
CA GLN A 261 10.77 -24.01 -33.99
C GLN A 261 10.03 -22.68 -34.22
N ALA A 262 10.82 -21.59 -34.29
CA ALA A 262 10.29 -20.29 -34.59
C ALA A 262 9.44 -20.38 -35.85
N LYS A 263 8.13 -20.32 -35.75
CA LYS A 263 7.33 -19.98 -36.92
C LYS A 263 7.92 -18.66 -37.38
N GLN A 264 8.37 -18.59 -38.65
CA GLN A 264 8.76 -17.32 -39.29
C GLN A 264 7.54 -16.37 -39.29
N THR A 265 7.11 -15.92 -38.11
CA THR A 265 6.25 -14.77 -38.00
C THR A 265 7.15 -13.57 -38.23
N THR A 266 6.79 -12.71 -39.16
CA THR A 266 7.38 -11.40 -39.41
C THR A 266 7.83 -10.83 -38.07
N SER A 267 9.15 -10.64 -37.91
CA SER A 267 9.73 -10.16 -36.66
C SER A 267 8.95 -8.93 -36.26
N SER A 268 8.18 -9.04 -35.19
CA SER A 268 7.53 -7.88 -34.59
C SER A 268 8.65 -6.91 -34.16
N ASP A 269 8.64 -5.70 -34.69
CA ASP A 269 9.59 -4.67 -34.24
C ASP A 269 9.31 -4.22 -32.81
N ALA A 270 8.29 -4.76 -32.16
CA ALA A 270 7.91 -4.42 -30.81
C ALA A 270 8.97 -4.85 -29.77
N PHE A 271 9.29 -3.96 -28.84
CA PHE A 271 10.12 -4.31 -27.68
C PHE A 271 9.27 -4.93 -26.56
N ASN A 272 9.93 -5.72 -25.74
CA ASN A 272 9.29 -6.38 -24.58
C ASN A 272 9.27 -5.45 -23.36
N LEU A 273 8.33 -5.71 -22.47
CA LEU A 273 8.17 -4.99 -21.21
C LEU A 273 8.35 -5.94 -20.03
N ASN A 274 9.22 -5.59 -19.12
CA ASN A 274 9.48 -6.35 -17.89
C ASN A 274 9.34 -5.44 -16.68
N PHE A 275 8.35 -5.71 -15.83
CA PHE A 275 8.08 -4.99 -14.59
C PHE A 275 8.52 -5.83 -13.41
N ILE A 276 9.39 -5.27 -12.57
CA ILE A 276 9.83 -5.85 -11.30
C ILE A 276 9.30 -4.94 -10.21
N PHE A 277 8.23 -5.36 -9.60
CA PHE A 277 7.59 -4.67 -8.49
C PHE A 277 8.05 -5.32 -7.17
N ILE A 278 8.72 -4.54 -6.32
CA ILE A 278 9.15 -4.97 -4.99
C ILE A 278 8.32 -4.19 -3.98
N ASP A 279 7.39 -4.87 -3.35
CA ASP A 279 6.43 -4.29 -2.42
C ASP A 279 7.11 -3.68 -1.18
N SER A 280 6.62 -2.52 -0.76
CA SER A 280 6.98 -1.85 0.49
C SER A 280 8.45 -1.47 0.65
N VAL A 281 9.12 -1.01 -0.42
CA VAL A 281 10.54 -0.65 -0.41
C VAL A 281 10.77 0.82 -0.71
N SER A 282 11.21 1.57 0.30
CA SER A 282 11.64 2.95 0.08
C SER A 282 12.93 3.03 -0.74
N ARG A 283 13.16 4.19 -1.39
CA ARG A 283 14.40 4.46 -2.09
C ARG A 283 15.63 4.26 -1.19
N HIS A 284 15.63 4.83 0.00
CA HIS A 284 16.73 4.69 0.94
C HIS A 284 16.94 3.24 1.35
N HIS A 285 15.84 2.50 1.56
CA HIS A 285 15.92 1.11 1.95
C HIS A 285 16.45 0.21 0.84
N PHE A 286 16.12 0.48 -0.42
CA PHE A 286 16.70 -0.20 -1.58
C PHE A 286 18.23 -0.08 -1.60
N PHE A 287 18.76 1.13 -1.46
CA PHE A 287 20.20 1.37 -1.52
C PHE A 287 20.96 0.75 -0.33
N ARG A 288 20.39 0.78 0.87
CA ARG A 288 21.06 0.20 2.06
C ARG A 288 20.97 -1.32 2.12
N SER A 289 19.91 -1.92 1.55
CA SER A 289 19.65 -3.35 1.65
C SER A 289 20.15 -4.17 0.46
N LEU A 290 20.31 -3.57 -0.72
CA LEU A 290 20.64 -4.24 -1.97
C LEU A 290 21.97 -3.72 -2.60
N PRO A 291 23.10 -3.71 -1.88
CA PRO A 291 24.34 -3.10 -2.36
C PRO A 291 24.94 -3.77 -3.59
N LYS A 292 24.78 -5.09 -3.78
CA LYS A 292 25.25 -5.79 -4.99
C LYS A 292 24.44 -5.39 -6.20
N THR A 293 23.13 -5.33 -6.04
CA THR A 293 22.17 -4.86 -7.05
C THR A 293 22.49 -3.43 -7.47
N VAL A 294 22.68 -2.50 -6.50
CA VAL A 294 23.07 -1.11 -6.77
C VAL A 294 24.39 -1.05 -7.56
N LYS A 295 25.40 -1.82 -7.17
CA LYS A 295 26.70 -1.89 -7.88
C LYS A 295 26.55 -2.33 -9.33
N VAL A 296 25.66 -3.26 -9.63
CA VAL A 296 25.40 -3.68 -11.04
C VAL A 296 24.76 -2.55 -11.83
N LEU A 297 23.75 -1.86 -11.27
CA LEU A 297 23.10 -0.71 -11.92
C LEU A 297 24.11 0.41 -12.19
N GLU A 298 24.96 0.76 -11.22
CA GLU A 298 26.04 1.74 -11.40
C GLU A 298 27.05 1.30 -12.50
N SER A 299 27.37 0.00 -12.54
CA SER A 299 28.30 -0.54 -13.55
C SER A 299 27.74 -0.49 -14.97
N MET A 300 26.40 -0.65 -15.11
CA MET A 300 25.73 -0.46 -16.39
C MET A 300 25.89 0.98 -16.88
N ASN A 301 25.59 1.97 -16.05
CA ASN A 301 25.73 3.39 -16.41
C ASN A 301 27.19 3.78 -16.72
N ALA A 302 28.15 3.28 -15.96
CA ALA A 302 29.57 3.52 -16.24
C ALA A 302 29.98 2.96 -17.62
N LYS A 303 29.54 1.76 -17.98
CA LYS A 303 29.79 1.14 -19.28
C LYS A 303 29.08 1.89 -20.40
N TYR A 304 27.80 2.24 -20.22
CA TYR A 304 27.03 3.01 -21.18
C TYR A 304 27.72 4.32 -21.52
N ASN A 305 28.16 5.10 -20.53
CA ASN A 305 28.89 6.36 -20.75
C ASN A 305 30.22 6.17 -21.49
N LEU A 306 30.97 5.10 -21.17
CA LEU A 306 32.19 4.75 -21.89
C LEU A 306 31.93 4.42 -23.37
N ASN A 307 30.82 3.75 -23.66
CA ASN A 307 30.44 3.37 -25.02
C ASN A 307 30.01 4.58 -25.83
N LEU A 308 29.25 5.51 -25.24
CA LEU A 308 28.93 6.80 -25.86
C LEU A 308 30.22 7.56 -26.26
N SER A 309 31.19 7.63 -25.33
CA SER A 309 32.46 8.35 -25.55
C SER A 309 33.33 7.73 -26.63
N ARG A 310 33.18 6.42 -26.87
CA ARG A 310 34.01 5.67 -27.83
C ARG A 310 33.27 5.30 -29.10
N ASN A 311 32.04 5.76 -29.32
CA ASN A 311 31.15 5.38 -30.42
C ASN A 311 31.03 3.85 -30.61
N LYS A 312 31.13 3.09 -29.55
CA LYS A 312 30.95 1.63 -29.55
C LYS A 312 29.48 1.27 -29.35
N LYS A 313 28.98 0.37 -30.16
CA LYS A 313 27.66 -0.26 -29.99
C LYS A 313 27.80 -1.46 -29.07
N ASP A 314 27.70 -1.21 -27.77
CA ASP A 314 27.64 -2.26 -26.73
C ASP A 314 26.18 -2.42 -26.29
N PRO A 315 25.68 -3.65 -26.06
CA PRO A 315 24.29 -3.88 -25.64
C PRO A 315 23.94 -3.43 -24.20
N THR A 316 24.91 -2.87 -23.48
CA THR A 316 24.67 -2.43 -22.08
C THR A 316 23.53 -1.41 -22.00
N PRO A 317 22.46 -1.67 -21.23
CA PRO A 317 21.33 -0.75 -21.10
C PRO A 317 21.71 0.53 -20.36
N LEU A 318 21.06 1.63 -20.71
CA LEU A 318 21.01 2.85 -19.91
C LEU A 318 20.11 2.61 -18.69
N VAL A 319 20.58 2.97 -17.50
CA VAL A 319 19.77 2.94 -16.28
C VAL A 319 19.38 4.37 -15.92
N LEU A 320 18.09 4.65 -15.94
CA LEU A 320 17.52 5.90 -15.45
C LEU A 320 17.13 5.74 -13.99
N ASP A 321 17.48 6.72 -13.16
CA ASP A 321 17.25 6.76 -11.74
C ASP A 321 16.27 7.88 -11.39
N PHE A 322 14.99 7.56 -11.14
CA PHE A 322 13.98 8.55 -10.79
C PHE A 322 14.08 8.89 -9.30
N GLU A 323 14.77 9.99 -9.00
CA GLU A 323 15.10 10.38 -7.63
C GLU A 323 13.91 10.84 -6.79
N LEU A 324 12.86 11.38 -7.41
CA LEU A 324 11.74 12.03 -6.76
C LEU A 324 10.41 11.33 -7.10
N VAL A 325 10.27 10.10 -6.62
CA VAL A 325 9.02 9.35 -6.76
C VAL A 325 8.18 9.52 -5.50
N GLN A 326 6.99 10.09 -5.65
CA GLN A 326 6.02 10.30 -4.58
C GLN A 326 4.98 9.19 -4.57
N SER A 327 4.93 8.40 -3.51
CA SER A 327 3.79 7.51 -3.29
C SER A 327 2.54 8.31 -2.95
N LEU A 328 1.43 7.98 -3.61
CA LEU A 328 0.14 8.66 -3.43
C LEU A 328 -0.63 8.14 -2.22
N LYS A 329 -0.31 6.94 -1.77
CA LYS A 329 -0.93 6.24 -0.65
C LYS A 329 0.13 5.48 0.14
N SER A 330 -0.18 5.12 1.37
CA SER A 330 0.73 4.38 2.26
C SER A 330 0.49 2.87 2.27
N ARG A 331 -0.27 2.34 1.33
CA ARG A 331 -0.61 0.91 1.24
C ARG A 331 -0.62 0.44 -0.19
N THR A 332 -0.21 -0.78 -0.40
CA THR A 332 -0.05 -1.44 -1.70
C THR A 332 -1.30 -1.37 -2.54
N PHE A 333 -2.43 -1.88 -2.03
CA PHE A 333 -3.69 -1.86 -2.77
C PHE A 333 -4.10 -0.46 -3.24
N GLU A 334 -4.00 0.53 -2.36
CA GLU A 334 -4.38 1.92 -2.65
C GLU A 334 -3.38 2.60 -3.61
N SER A 335 -2.09 2.27 -3.51
CA SER A 335 -1.02 2.81 -4.38
C SER A 335 -1.07 2.20 -5.78
N LEU A 336 -1.30 0.89 -5.87
CA LEU A 336 -1.41 0.18 -7.15
C LEU A 336 -2.68 0.57 -7.91
N GLN A 337 -3.72 1.08 -7.25
CA GLN A 337 -4.91 1.57 -7.94
C GLN A 337 -4.57 2.70 -8.92
N ALA A 338 -3.68 3.61 -8.54
CA ALA A 338 -3.20 4.66 -9.43
C ALA A 338 -2.42 4.10 -10.62
N LEU A 339 -1.57 3.09 -10.38
CA LEU A 339 -0.81 2.42 -11.42
C LEU A 339 -1.71 1.69 -12.43
N PHE A 340 -2.70 0.93 -11.96
CA PHE A 340 -3.53 0.12 -12.85
C PHE A 340 -4.66 0.90 -13.51
N SER A 341 -5.29 1.84 -12.80
CA SER A 341 -6.45 2.56 -13.32
C SER A 341 -6.14 3.94 -13.93
N GLY A 342 -4.94 4.49 -13.68
CA GLY A 342 -4.62 5.87 -14.00
C GLY A 342 -5.44 6.90 -13.21
N TYR A 343 -6.06 6.49 -12.12
CA TYR A 343 -6.94 7.32 -11.31
C TYR A 343 -6.74 7.08 -9.82
N VAL A 344 -6.81 8.12 -9.03
CA VAL A 344 -6.81 8.05 -7.55
C VAL A 344 -8.14 8.58 -7.06
N ASN A 345 -8.87 7.77 -6.30
CA ASN A 345 -10.06 8.24 -5.63
C ASN A 345 -9.68 9.09 -4.40
N PRO A 346 -9.90 10.40 -4.42
CA PRO A 346 -9.56 11.27 -3.31
C PRO A 346 -10.41 11.02 -2.06
N TYR A 347 -11.59 10.44 -2.24
CA TYR A 347 -12.54 10.17 -1.16
C TYR A 347 -12.51 8.72 -0.67
N GLU A 348 -11.64 7.90 -1.23
CA GLU A 348 -11.48 6.53 -0.78
C GLU A 348 -10.95 6.52 0.64
N LYS A 349 -11.76 6.01 1.55
CA LYS A 349 -11.36 5.85 2.95
C LYS A 349 -10.30 4.76 3.01
N ALA A 350 -9.25 4.99 3.78
CA ALA A 350 -8.19 4.01 3.97
C ALA A 350 -8.78 2.66 4.39
N PHE A 351 -8.26 1.59 3.80
CA PHE A 351 -8.68 0.23 4.09
C PHE A 351 -8.76 -0.02 5.61
N GLY A 352 -9.86 -0.59 6.07
CA GLY A 352 -10.08 -0.90 7.50
C GLY A 352 -10.70 0.21 8.34
N VAL A 353 -10.90 1.42 7.81
CA VAL A 353 -11.48 2.54 8.60
C VAL A 353 -13.00 2.59 8.54
N LEU A 354 -13.63 2.08 7.48
CA LEU A 354 -15.09 1.99 7.38
C LEU A 354 -15.55 0.93 6.37
N ALA A 355 -16.76 0.45 6.61
CA ALA A 355 -17.55 -0.62 6.04
C ALA A 355 -17.78 -0.66 4.52
N TYR A 356 -16.97 -0.03 3.70
CA TYR A 356 -17.05 -0.20 2.27
C TYR A 356 -15.92 -1.12 1.82
N PRO A 357 -16.23 -2.27 1.20
CA PRO A 357 -15.20 -3.06 0.57
C PRO A 357 -14.48 -2.19 -0.46
N PRO A 358 -13.14 -2.23 -0.51
CA PRO A 358 -12.38 -1.49 -1.51
C PRO A 358 -12.87 -1.90 -2.90
N GLN A 359 -12.90 -0.97 -3.84
CA GLN A 359 -13.15 -1.33 -5.23
C GLN A 359 -12.00 -2.20 -5.72
N PRO A 360 -12.25 -3.23 -6.55
CA PRO A 360 -11.19 -4.07 -7.07
C PRO A 360 -10.20 -3.23 -7.87
N LEU A 361 -8.91 -3.62 -7.86
CA LEU A 361 -7.93 -3.02 -8.74
C LEU A 361 -8.37 -3.19 -10.19
N LYS A 362 -8.29 -2.12 -10.97
CA LYS A 362 -8.66 -2.15 -12.40
C LYS A 362 -7.48 -2.61 -13.25
N ILE A 363 -6.97 -3.80 -12.95
CA ILE A 363 -5.83 -4.42 -13.64
C ILE A 363 -6.09 -4.48 -15.15
N GLU A 364 -7.35 -4.71 -15.55
CA GLU A 364 -7.77 -4.72 -16.94
C GLU A 364 -7.48 -3.40 -17.67
N SER A 365 -7.44 -2.28 -16.97
CA SER A 365 -7.19 -0.97 -17.60
C SER A 365 -5.74 -0.84 -18.12
N LEU A 366 -4.80 -1.60 -17.55
CA LEU A 366 -3.42 -1.63 -18.00
C LEU A 366 -3.13 -2.85 -18.91
N PHE A 367 -3.57 -4.05 -18.51
CA PHE A 367 -3.21 -5.28 -19.22
C PHE A 367 -4.03 -5.52 -20.49
N GLN A 368 -5.31 -5.16 -20.53
CA GLN A 368 -6.13 -5.32 -21.73
C GLN A 368 -5.60 -4.52 -22.94
N PRO A 369 -5.20 -3.25 -22.83
CA PRO A 369 -4.53 -2.53 -23.91
C PRO A 369 -3.25 -3.21 -24.40
N LEU A 370 -2.41 -3.69 -23.46
CA LEU A 370 -1.18 -4.41 -23.79
C LEU A 370 -1.47 -5.72 -24.53
N LYS A 371 -2.47 -6.48 -24.08
CA LYS A 371 -2.95 -7.70 -24.74
C LYS A 371 -3.47 -7.42 -26.15
N LYS A 372 -4.27 -6.38 -26.32
CA LYS A 372 -4.77 -5.93 -27.63
C LYS A 372 -3.64 -5.48 -28.55
N ALA A 373 -2.55 -4.96 -27.99
CA ALA A 373 -1.34 -4.62 -28.70
C ALA A 373 -0.50 -5.84 -29.13
N GLY A 374 -0.96 -7.06 -28.87
CA GLY A 374 -0.32 -8.30 -29.30
C GLY A 374 0.72 -8.86 -28.33
N TYR A 375 0.82 -8.29 -27.11
CA TYR A 375 1.72 -8.82 -26.09
C TYR A 375 1.15 -10.08 -25.45
N GLN A 376 2.04 -11.04 -25.19
CA GLN A 376 1.77 -12.14 -24.25
C GLN A 376 2.00 -11.63 -22.82
N THR A 377 1.05 -11.85 -21.93
CA THR A 377 1.08 -11.25 -20.59
C THR A 377 1.27 -12.29 -19.51
N LEU A 378 2.23 -12.06 -18.62
CA LEU A 378 2.50 -12.88 -17.45
C LEU A 378 2.40 -12.03 -16.19
N TRP A 379 1.59 -12.48 -15.23
CA TRP A 379 1.58 -12.00 -13.86
C TRP A 379 2.21 -13.07 -12.96
N LEU A 380 3.24 -12.71 -12.23
CA LEU A 380 3.93 -13.59 -11.29
C LEU A 380 4.03 -12.90 -9.95
N GLU A 381 3.46 -13.50 -8.91
CA GLU A 381 3.57 -13.01 -7.54
C GLU A 381 4.03 -14.12 -6.60
N ASP A 382 4.67 -13.77 -5.51
CA ASP A 382 5.20 -14.71 -4.52
C ASP A 382 4.25 -14.98 -3.35
N LEU A 383 2.96 -14.64 -3.50
CA LEU A 383 1.88 -15.01 -2.59
C LEU A 383 1.14 -16.26 -3.08
N CYS A 384 0.43 -16.92 -2.17
CA CYS A 384 -0.45 -18.01 -2.54
C CYS A 384 -1.71 -17.47 -3.24
N TYR A 385 -1.97 -17.94 -4.46
CA TYR A 385 -3.10 -17.49 -5.28
C TYR A 385 -4.47 -17.72 -4.65
N SER A 386 -4.59 -18.64 -3.68
CA SER A 386 -5.84 -18.94 -2.98
C SER A 386 -6.04 -18.13 -1.69
N TRP A 387 -5.08 -17.32 -1.29
CA TRP A 387 -5.22 -16.49 -0.10
C TRP A 387 -6.17 -15.32 -0.31
N GLU A 388 -6.72 -14.80 0.80
CA GLU A 388 -7.53 -13.59 0.81
C GLU A 388 -6.75 -12.37 0.30
N TRP A 389 -5.44 -12.32 0.59
CA TRP A 389 -4.53 -11.26 0.20
C TRP A 389 -3.90 -11.56 -1.17
N GLY A 390 -3.45 -10.52 -1.87
CA GLY A 390 -2.91 -10.65 -3.21
C GLY A 390 -4.00 -10.66 -4.29
N LEU A 391 -3.72 -11.31 -5.40
CA LEU A 391 -4.54 -11.26 -6.62
C LEU A 391 -6.03 -11.60 -6.45
N PRO A 392 -6.47 -12.57 -5.65
CA PRO A 392 -7.90 -12.83 -5.41
C PRO A 392 -8.63 -11.64 -4.82
N LYS A 393 -8.01 -10.91 -3.90
CA LYS A 393 -8.57 -9.70 -3.30
C LYS A 393 -8.63 -8.56 -4.31
N ASP A 394 -7.57 -8.41 -5.06
CA ASP A 394 -7.44 -7.36 -6.08
C ASP A 394 -8.49 -7.53 -7.18
N LEU A 395 -8.79 -8.76 -7.56
CA LEU A 395 -9.84 -9.10 -8.51
C LEU A 395 -11.24 -9.24 -7.88
N LYS A 396 -11.39 -9.07 -6.57
CA LYS A 396 -12.65 -9.06 -5.80
C LYS A 396 -13.51 -10.33 -5.94
N PHE A 397 -12.93 -11.49 -5.94
CA PHE A 397 -13.72 -12.73 -5.93
C PHE A 397 -13.43 -13.64 -4.73
N HIS A 398 -12.51 -13.27 -3.84
CA HIS A 398 -12.27 -14.02 -2.61
C HIS A 398 -13.50 -13.92 -1.68
N ASN A 399 -13.94 -15.07 -1.19
CA ASN A 399 -14.96 -15.20 -0.18
C ASN A 399 -14.61 -16.45 0.65
N GLU A 400 -14.52 -16.32 1.96
CA GLU A 400 -14.22 -17.43 2.90
C GLU A 400 -15.10 -18.68 2.70
N SER A 401 -16.28 -18.51 2.11
CA SER A 401 -17.19 -19.64 1.81
C SER A 401 -16.86 -20.39 0.53
N LEU A 402 -15.91 -19.91 -0.28
CA LEU A 402 -15.56 -20.54 -1.55
C LEU A 402 -14.57 -21.67 -1.34
N THR A 403 -14.81 -22.79 -2.03
CA THR A 403 -13.85 -23.90 -2.12
C THR A 403 -12.68 -23.52 -3.03
N ALA A 404 -11.52 -24.17 -2.86
CA ALA A 404 -10.35 -23.96 -3.72
C ALA A 404 -10.69 -24.11 -5.22
N ARG A 405 -11.54 -25.07 -5.57
CA ARG A 405 -12.02 -25.28 -6.96
C ARG A 405 -12.84 -24.10 -7.48
N GLU A 406 -13.68 -23.52 -6.65
CA GLU A 406 -14.49 -22.35 -7.04
C GLU A 406 -13.61 -21.11 -7.19
N ILE A 407 -12.64 -20.90 -6.31
CA ILE A 407 -11.63 -19.86 -6.43
C ILE A 407 -10.87 -20.05 -7.75
N TRP A 408 -10.37 -21.26 -8.02
CA TRP A 408 -9.65 -21.60 -9.25
C TRP A 408 -10.43 -21.26 -10.52
N ASN A 409 -11.71 -21.62 -10.58
CA ASN A 409 -12.55 -21.33 -11.74
C ASN A 409 -12.82 -19.83 -11.88
N LYS A 410 -13.03 -19.12 -10.77
CA LYS A 410 -13.25 -17.67 -10.79
C LYS A 410 -11.99 -16.92 -11.19
N ILE A 411 -10.82 -17.34 -10.71
CA ILE A 411 -9.55 -16.70 -11.05
C ILE A 411 -9.26 -16.81 -12.55
N LYS A 412 -9.50 -17.98 -13.16
CA LYS A 412 -9.31 -18.16 -14.62
C LYS A 412 -10.13 -17.16 -15.44
N LEU A 413 -11.40 -16.98 -15.07
CA LEU A 413 -12.31 -16.03 -15.75
C LEU A 413 -11.88 -14.58 -15.52
N ALA A 414 -11.49 -14.26 -14.30
CA ALA A 414 -11.05 -12.91 -13.93
C ALA A 414 -9.75 -12.51 -14.63
N LEU A 415 -8.77 -13.43 -14.72
CA LEU A 415 -7.50 -13.20 -15.42
C LEU A 415 -7.74 -12.98 -16.91
N GLN A 416 -8.58 -13.82 -17.54
CA GLN A 416 -8.94 -13.64 -18.96
C GLN A 416 -9.57 -12.26 -19.19
N LYS A 417 -10.48 -11.84 -18.30
CA LYS A 417 -11.08 -10.52 -18.33
C LYS A 417 -10.05 -9.41 -18.09
N ALA A 418 -9.10 -9.61 -17.22
CA ALA A 418 -8.03 -8.66 -16.95
C ALA A 418 -7.02 -8.53 -18.10
N GLY A 419 -6.97 -9.48 -19.01
CA GLY A 419 -5.97 -9.52 -20.10
C GLY A 419 -4.66 -10.17 -19.70
N ILE A 420 -4.67 -11.03 -18.67
CA ILE A 420 -3.51 -11.80 -18.20
C ILE A 420 -3.60 -13.21 -18.78
N ASP A 421 -2.53 -13.64 -19.47
CA ASP A 421 -2.47 -14.96 -20.11
C ASP A 421 -2.01 -16.05 -19.16
N SER A 422 -1.12 -15.74 -18.23
CA SER A 422 -0.53 -16.74 -17.32
C SER A 422 -0.17 -16.14 -15.98
N LEU A 423 -0.30 -16.94 -14.92
CA LEU A 423 0.27 -16.70 -13.59
C LEU A 423 1.60 -17.43 -13.39
N GLY A 424 2.02 -18.27 -14.35
CA GLY A 424 3.25 -19.02 -14.24
C GLY A 424 3.38 -19.83 -12.95
N MET A 425 4.50 -19.67 -12.28
CA MET A 425 4.77 -20.38 -11.03
C MET A 425 4.13 -19.75 -9.79
N THR A 426 3.32 -18.70 -9.87
CA THR A 426 2.54 -18.19 -8.73
C THR A 426 1.82 -19.32 -7.99
N TYR A 427 1.36 -20.32 -8.71
CA TYR A 427 0.72 -21.50 -8.12
C TYR A 427 1.62 -22.33 -7.22
N ALA A 428 2.94 -22.35 -7.45
CA ALA A 428 3.89 -23.08 -6.64
C ALA A 428 4.09 -22.46 -5.25
N HIS A 429 3.82 -21.17 -5.13
CA HIS A 429 4.07 -20.46 -3.87
C HIS A 429 3.17 -20.91 -2.73
N CYS A 430 1.96 -21.42 -2.99
CA CYS A 430 1.14 -22.03 -1.96
C CYS A 430 1.88 -23.15 -1.23
N GLN A 431 2.50 -24.08 -1.98
CA GLN A 431 3.25 -25.18 -1.41
C GLN A 431 4.54 -24.74 -0.70
N ILE A 432 5.23 -23.72 -1.24
CA ILE A 432 6.44 -23.17 -0.62
C ILE A 432 6.09 -22.53 0.72
N LEU A 433 5.04 -21.72 0.76
CA LEU A 433 4.60 -21.02 1.98
C LEU A 433 4.06 -21.99 3.02
N GLU A 434 3.28 -22.99 2.62
CA GLU A 434 2.80 -24.05 3.50
C GLU A 434 3.95 -24.84 4.13
N ALA A 435 4.97 -25.21 3.33
CA ALA A 435 6.16 -25.92 3.81
C ALA A 435 7.00 -25.09 4.81
N ASN A 436 6.83 -23.79 4.85
CA ASN A 436 7.46 -22.88 5.83
C ASN A 436 6.51 -22.52 6.99
N GLY A 437 5.30 -23.09 7.05
CA GLY A 437 4.30 -22.75 8.06
C GLY A 437 3.84 -21.29 7.97
N VAL A 438 3.97 -20.66 6.81
CA VAL A 438 3.67 -19.25 6.61
C VAL A 438 2.17 -19.08 6.39
N ASN A 439 1.51 -18.45 7.35
CA ASN A 439 0.09 -18.09 7.26
C ASN A 439 -0.12 -16.61 6.91
N ASP A 440 0.88 -15.79 7.14
CA ASP A 440 0.86 -14.35 6.87
C ASP A 440 2.23 -13.91 6.38
N HIS A 441 2.36 -13.80 5.07
CA HIS A 441 3.61 -13.43 4.42
C HIS A 441 3.95 -11.94 4.59
N PHE A 442 2.99 -11.10 4.98
CA PHE A 442 3.18 -9.67 5.16
C PHE A 442 3.89 -9.30 6.47
N HIS A 443 3.84 -10.17 7.49
CA HIS A 443 4.38 -9.88 8.82
C HIS A 443 5.56 -10.76 9.23
N GLY A 444 5.91 -11.75 8.47
CA GLY A 444 7.02 -12.67 8.74
C GLY A 444 6.99 -13.83 7.78
N PRO A 445 7.89 -14.77 7.85
CA PRO A 445 9.13 -14.82 8.59
C PRO A 445 10.28 -14.05 7.91
N ASP A 446 11.44 -13.96 8.58
CA ASP A 446 12.65 -13.31 8.04
C ASP A 446 13.19 -14.00 6.77
N ASN A 447 12.92 -15.26 6.57
CA ASN A 447 13.33 -16.05 5.42
C ASN A 447 12.21 -17.00 4.98
N VAL A 448 11.97 -17.10 3.68
CA VAL A 448 11.13 -18.11 3.06
C VAL A 448 12.00 -18.94 2.13
N CYS A 449 12.25 -20.19 2.55
CA CYS A 449 13.17 -21.08 1.86
C CYS A 449 12.46 -22.37 1.43
N TYR A 450 12.90 -22.93 0.31
CA TYR A 450 12.50 -24.26 -0.13
C TYR A 450 13.71 -24.99 -0.75
N ASN A 451 14.00 -26.18 -0.26
CA ASN A 451 15.14 -26.99 -0.72
C ASN A 451 16.47 -26.18 -0.78
N GLY A 452 16.78 -25.43 0.27
CA GLY A 452 18.02 -24.68 0.38
C GLY A 452 18.11 -23.40 -0.49
N ARG A 453 17.02 -22.97 -1.12
CA ARG A 453 16.93 -21.76 -1.96
C ARG A 453 15.84 -20.84 -1.47
N HIS A 454 16.05 -19.54 -1.62
CA HIS A 454 15.01 -18.55 -1.34
C HIS A 454 13.85 -18.63 -2.35
N GLN A 455 12.64 -18.32 -1.90
CA GLN A 455 11.43 -18.31 -2.71
C GLN A 455 11.59 -17.49 -4.00
N HIS A 456 12.08 -16.25 -3.89
CA HIS A 456 12.26 -15.34 -5.02
C HIS A 456 13.30 -15.85 -6.04
N ASN A 457 14.23 -16.71 -5.63
CA ASN A 457 15.21 -17.30 -6.55
C ASN A 457 14.53 -18.19 -7.59
N TYR A 458 13.51 -18.95 -7.22
CA TYR A 458 12.71 -19.74 -8.17
C TYR A 458 11.92 -18.85 -9.12
N SER A 459 11.34 -17.76 -8.62
CA SER A 459 10.57 -16.81 -9.44
C SER A 459 11.46 -16.14 -10.50
N LEU A 460 12.66 -15.71 -10.12
CA LEU A 460 13.61 -15.09 -11.04
C LEU A 460 14.15 -16.09 -12.08
N GLU A 461 14.37 -17.37 -11.70
CA GLU A 461 14.72 -18.44 -12.61
C GLU A 461 13.60 -18.69 -13.61
N TYR A 462 12.36 -18.77 -13.15
CA TYR A 462 11.19 -18.93 -14.01
C TYR A 462 11.06 -17.78 -15.01
N LEU A 463 11.19 -16.54 -14.56
CA LEU A 463 11.16 -15.35 -15.44
C LEU A 463 12.22 -15.43 -16.51
N LYS A 464 13.44 -15.81 -16.15
CA LYS A 464 14.55 -15.99 -17.10
C LYS A 464 14.18 -17.00 -18.20
N TYR A 465 13.64 -18.15 -17.84
CA TYR A 465 13.23 -19.15 -18.83
C TYR A 465 12.07 -18.66 -19.69
N TYR A 466 11.04 -18.07 -19.07
CA TYR A 466 9.90 -17.53 -19.79
C TYR A 466 10.30 -16.48 -20.81
N GLN A 467 11.09 -15.48 -20.40
CA GLN A 467 11.53 -14.40 -21.28
C GLN A 467 12.42 -14.91 -22.40
N THR A 468 13.34 -15.84 -22.09
CA THR A 468 14.19 -16.47 -23.10
C THR A 468 13.34 -17.16 -24.16
N GLU A 469 12.33 -17.92 -23.78
CA GLU A 469 11.45 -18.61 -24.71
C GLU A 469 10.60 -17.67 -25.56
N MET A 470 10.03 -16.61 -24.94
CA MET A 470 9.25 -15.62 -25.69
C MET A 470 10.13 -14.91 -26.75
N ILE A 471 11.39 -14.61 -26.42
CA ILE A 471 12.34 -14.02 -27.36
C ILE A 471 12.64 -15.00 -28.50
N HIS A 472 12.86 -16.28 -28.21
CA HIS A 472 13.07 -17.31 -29.24
C HIS A 472 11.88 -17.47 -30.19
N ARG A 473 10.67 -17.32 -29.67
CA ARG A 473 9.42 -17.35 -30.49
C ARG A 473 9.19 -16.07 -31.29
N GLY A 474 9.97 -15.01 -31.02
CA GLY A 474 9.70 -13.69 -31.58
C GLY A 474 8.38 -13.09 -31.09
N GLN A 475 7.89 -13.55 -29.95
CA GLN A 475 6.62 -13.13 -29.36
C GLN A 475 6.86 -11.98 -28.36
N PRO A 476 6.33 -10.77 -28.62
CA PRO A 476 6.38 -9.69 -27.65
C PRO A 476 5.68 -10.08 -26.36
N PHE A 477 6.27 -9.73 -25.22
CA PHE A 477 5.72 -10.07 -23.90
C PHE A 477 5.72 -8.89 -22.94
N VAL A 478 4.82 -9.00 -21.97
CA VAL A 478 4.79 -8.19 -20.76
C VAL A 478 4.88 -9.13 -19.56
N THR A 479 5.90 -8.97 -18.74
CA THR A 479 6.02 -9.67 -17.46
C THR A 479 5.85 -8.67 -16.33
N PHE A 480 5.00 -9.01 -15.36
CA PHE A 480 4.82 -8.29 -14.12
C PHE A 480 5.17 -9.25 -12.98
N PHE A 481 6.30 -9.01 -12.36
CA PHE A 481 6.76 -9.78 -11.20
C PHE A 481 6.59 -8.94 -9.94
N GLU A 482 5.74 -9.42 -9.06
CA GLU A 482 5.49 -8.85 -7.74
C GLU A 482 6.13 -9.73 -6.67
N THR A 483 6.97 -9.12 -5.83
CA THR A 483 7.57 -9.82 -4.68
C THR A 483 7.33 -9.04 -3.40
N ASN A 484 6.83 -9.76 -2.40
CA ASN A 484 6.55 -9.24 -1.05
C ASN A 484 7.77 -9.35 -0.12
N VAL A 485 8.96 -9.56 -0.67
CA VAL A 485 10.20 -9.72 0.10
C VAL A 485 10.53 -8.49 0.97
N GLY A 486 10.07 -7.30 0.58
CA GLY A 486 10.23 -6.05 1.36
C GLY A 486 9.15 -5.82 2.41
N HIS A 487 8.06 -6.59 2.37
CA HIS A 487 6.89 -6.37 3.22
C HIS A 487 6.88 -7.31 4.43
N GLU A 488 7.68 -6.99 5.45
CA GLU A 488 7.68 -7.71 6.73
C GLU A 488 8.09 -6.78 7.88
N ASP A 489 7.86 -7.23 9.12
CA ASP A 489 7.95 -6.37 10.31
C ASP A 489 9.35 -5.83 10.61
N THR A 490 10.41 -6.55 10.23
CA THR A 490 11.80 -6.11 10.52
C THR A 490 12.38 -5.24 9.42
N GLY A 491 11.88 -5.33 8.20
CA GLY A 491 12.43 -4.69 7.00
C GLY A 491 13.77 -5.30 6.55
N THR A 492 14.18 -6.47 7.07
CA THR A 492 15.49 -7.06 6.77
C THR A 492 15.42 -8.18 5.73
N ARG A 493 14.26 -8.82 5.53
CA ARG A 493 14.08 -9.92 4.58
C ARG A 493 14.49 -9.55 3.15
N ILE A 494 14.29 -8.31 2.73
CA ILE A 494 14.70 -7.83 1.42
C ILE A 494 16.19 -8.04 1.13
N GLN A 495 17.05 -8.07 2.16
CA GLN A 495 18.49 -8.30 1.99
C GLN A 495 18.80 -9.66 1.36
N THR A 496 17.89 -10.63 1.53
CA THR A 496 18.02 -11.98 0.93
C THR A 496 17.91 -11.94 -0.60
N LEU A 497 17.24 -10.93 -1.17
CA LEU A 497 17.04 -10.77 -2.61
C LEU A 497 18.32 -10.30 -3.34
N ASP A 498 19.24 -9.61 -2.66
CA ASP A 498 20.35 -8.86 -3.27
C ASP A 498 21.20 -9.69 -4.24
N THR A 499 21.59 -10.91 -3.84
CA THR A 499 22.41 -11.79 -4.68
C THR A 499 21.64 -12.38 -5.88
N ASP A 500 20.36 -12.67 -5.70
CA ASP A 500 19.58 -13.28 -6.76
C ASP A 500 19.14 -12.22 -7.79
N LEU A 501 18.81 -11.03 -7.32
CA LEU A 501 18.50 -9.88 -8.18
C LEU A 501 19.75 -9.42 -8.95
N GLU A 502 20.93 -9.40 -8.32
CA GLU A 502 22.22 -9.19 -9.00
C GLU A 502 22.38 -10.12 -10.21
N LYS A 503 22.18 -11.43 -10.00
CA LYS A 503 22.28 -12.43 -11.07
C LYS A 503 21.24 -12.20 -12.18
N TYR A 504 20.02 -11.85 -11.79
CA TYR A 504 18.96 -11.57 -12.75
C TYR A 504 19.25 -10.30 -13.56
N LEU A 505 19.80 -9.26 -12.95
CA LEU A 505 20.23 -8.05 -13.66
C LEU A 505 21.35 -8.37 -14.68
N HIS A 506 22.28 -9.25 -14.36
CA HIS A 506 23.27 -9.71 -15.33
C HIS A 506 22.66 -10.43 -16.54
N PHE A 507 21.59 -11.20 -16.32
CA PHE A 507 20.81 -11.76 -17.42
C PHE A 507 20.14 -10.65 -18.25
N LEU A 508 19.55 -9.65 -17.61
CA LEU A 508 18.87 -8.53 -18.31
C LEU A 508 19.82 -7.71 -19.20
N ILE A 509 21.11 -7.60 -18.85
CA ILE A 509 22.11 -6.94 -19.70
C ILE A 509 22.16 -7.56 -21.11
N SER A 510 21.95 -8.87 -21.22
CA SER A 510 21.94 -9.58 -22.50
C SER A 510 20.64 -9.38 -23.30
N GLN A 511 19.59 -8.80 -22.69
CA GLN A 511 18.28 -8.65 -23.28
C GLN A 511 18.15 -7.33 -24.06
N THR A 512 18.63 -7.30 -25.28
CA THR A 512 18.77 -6.08 -26.10
C THR A 512 17.43 -5.43 -26.51
N ASN A 513 16.31 -6.15 -26.40
CA ASN A 513 14.98 -5.69 -26.83
C ASN A 513 13.94 -5.70 -25.70
N THR A 514 14.38 -5.63 -24.44
CA THR A 514 13.49 -5.65 -23.28
C THR A 514 13.70 -4.41 -22.42
N LEU A 515 12.68 -3.56 -22.35
CA LEU A 515 12.63 -2.46 -21.37
C LEU A 515 12.25 -3.04 -20.01
N THR A 516 13.06 -2.77 -18.99
CA THR A 516 12.75 -3.19 -17.63
C THR A 516 12.46 -1.98 -16.75
N VAL A 517 11.37 -2.02 -16.00
CA VAL A 517 11.03 -1.04 -14.96
C VAL A 517 11.04 -1.74 -13.62
N MET A 518 11.93 -1.30 -12.75
CA MET A 518 11.99 -1.76 -11.35
C MET A 518 11.42 -0.65 -10.47
N PHE A 519 10.45 -0.97 -9.62
CA PHE A 519 9.80 0.05 -8.79
C PHE A 519 9.16 -0.54 -7.54
N SER A 520 8.83 0.34 -6.61
CA SER A 520 7.99 0.04 -5.46
C SER A 520 6.80 1.00 -5.42
N ASP A 521 5.79 0.65 -4.68
CA ASP A 521 4.56 1.42 -4.47
C ASP A 521 4.66 2.43 -3.32
N HIS A 522 5.30 2.02 -2.21
CA HIS A 522 5.61 2.82 -1.03
C HIS A 522 6.79 2.18 -0.27
N GLY A 523 7.24 2.78 0.80
CA GLY A 523 8.22 2.19 1.73
C GLY A 523 7.54 1.34 2.80
N ASN A 524 8.32 0.56 3.54
CA ASN A 524 7.80 -0.27 4.62
C ASN A 524 7.02 0.58 5.64
N THR A 525 5.82 0.14 6.01
CA THR A 525 4.92 0.83 6.93
C THR A 525 5.01 0.30 8.36
N TYR A 526 5.86 -0.69 8.60
CA TYR A 526 6.05 -1.37 9.87
C TYR A 526 7.49 -1.27 10.35
N GLY A 527 7.71 -1.72 11.56
CA GLY A 527 9.02 -1.92 12.13
C GLY A 527 9.61 -0.72 12.87
N ASN A 528 10.70 -1.00 13.55
CA ASN A 528 11.31 -0.10 14.53
C ASN A 528 11.75 1.27 13.94
N PHE A 529 12.20 1.28 12.69
CA PHE A 529 12.63 2.52 12.04
C PHE A 529 11.46 3.47 11.78
N VAL A 530 10.34 2.93 11.30
CA VAL A 530 9.12 3.69 11.05
C VAL A 530 8.45 4.14 12.36
N GLU A 531 8.50 3.33 13.39
CA GLU A 531 7.91 3.62 14.69
C GLU A 531 8.64 4.73 15.45
N ASN A 532 9.96 4.79 15.33
CA ASN A 532 10.80 5.65 16.16
C ASN A 532 11.56 6.74 15.39
N SER A 533 11.34 6.87 14.07
CA SER A 533 12.02 7.87 13.24
C SER A 533 11.05 8.61 12.35
N LEU A 534 11.17 9.95 12.35
CA LEU A 534 10.44 10.78 11.37
C LEU A 534 10.92 10.50 9.93
N GLU A 535 12.22 10.20 9.74
CA GLU A 535 12.73 9.80 8.43
C GLU A 535 12.06 8.52 7.95
N GLY A 536 11.86 7.52 8.82
CA GLY A 536 11.11 6.32 8.51
C GLY A 536 9.69 6.63 8.00
N ARG A 537 9.05 7.65 8.56
CA ARG A 537 7.73 8.10 8.09
C ARG A 537 7.76 8.74 6.71
N ILE A 538 8.80 9.51 6.42
CA ILE A 538 8.98 10.12 5.11
C ILE A 538 9.31 9.04 4.07
N GLU A 539 10.12 8.08 4.44
CA GLU A 539 10.51 6.96 3.57
C GLU A 539 9.31 6.14 3.09
N ILE A 540 8.22 6.03 3.87
CA ILE A 540 6.97 5.38 3.40
C ILE A 540 6.50 5.98 2.08
N PHE A 541 6.65 7.29 1.90
CA PHE A 541 6.14 8.00 0.72
C PHE A 541 7.20 8.24 -0.36
N HIS A 542 8.39 7.67 -0.19
CA HIS A 542 9.51 7.81 -1.12
C HIS A 542 9.98 6.45 -1.65
N PRO A 543 9.19 5.76 -2.50
CA PRO A 543 9.60 4.52 -3.13
C PRO A 543 10.71 4.75 -4.16
N PHE A 544 11.39 3.68 -4.58
CA PHE A 544 12.35 3.73 -5.67
C PHE A 544 11.69 3.46 -7.02
N MET A 545 12.31 3.97 -8.11
CA MET A 545 11.96 3.62 -9.48
C MET A 545 13.20 3.73 -10.38
N PHE A 546 13.49 2.65 -11.11
CA PHE A 546 14.54 2.60 -12.12
C PHE A 546 14.00 2.10 -13.46
N MET A 547 14.54 2.61 -14.56
CA MET A 547 14.27 2.07 -15.90
C MET A 547 15.58 1.65 -16.56
N LEU A 548 15.63 0.40 -17.03
CA LEU A 548 16.74 -0.15 -17.79
C LEU A 548 16.36 -0.18 -19.26
N ILE A 549 17.02 0.62 -20.08
CA ILE A 549 16.66 0.86 -21.47
C ILE A 549 17.82 0.43 -22.38
N PRO A 550 17.72 -0.75 -23.04
CA PRO A 550 18.70 -1.14 -24.04
C PRO A 550 18.74 -0.20 -25.26
N GLN A 551 19.87 -0.06 -25.90
CA GLN A 551 20.07 0.86 -27.05
C GLN A 551 19.04 0.63 -28.18
N ARG A 552 18.66 -0.62 -28.46
CA ARG A 552 17.62 -0.91 -29.46
C ARG A 552 16.27 -0.31 -29.07
N VAL A 553 15.89 -0.40 -27.79
CA VAL A 553 14.66 0.17 -27.26
C VAL A 553 14.73 1.70 -27.24
N GLU A 554 15.86 2.27 -26.84
CA GLU A 554 16.13 3.71 -26.90
C GLU A 554 15.87 4.28 -28.31
N ASN A 555 16.39 3.62 -29.34
CA ASN A 555 16.18 4.01 -30.75
C ASN A 555 14.70 3.94 -31.18
N GLN A 556 13.93 3.02 -30.61
CA GLN A 556 12.50 2.89 -30.90
C GLN A 556 11.66 3.92 -30.17
N ILE A 557 11.98 4.21 -28.90
CA ILE A 557 11.36 5.29 -28.11
C ILE A 557 11.56 6.62 -28.82
N GLY A 558 12.76 6.89 -29.32
CA GLY A 558 13.08 8.12 -30.01
C GLY A 558 13.71 9.19 -29.12
N LYS A 559 14.46 10.10 -29.76
CA LYS A 559 15.30 11.08 -29.06
C LYS A 559 14.52 12.06 -28.17
N SER A 560 13.35 12.50 -28.63
CA SER A 560 12.51 13.45 -27.87
C SER A 560 12.00 12.85 -26.56
N GLU A 561 11.47 11.63 -26.64
CA GLU A 561 10.91 10.89 -25.51
C GLU A 561 12.03 10.43 -24.55
N MET A 562 13.18 10.02 -25.08
CA MET A 562 14.36 9.70 -24.27
C MET A 562 14.89 10.91 -23.51
N ASN A 563 14.95 12.08 -24.13
CA ASN A 563 15.31 13.32 -23.44
C ASN A 563 14.35 13.62 -22.31
N ALA A 564 13.04 13.46 -22.53
CA ALA A 564 12.05 13.66 -21.49
C ALA A 564 12.24 12.67 -20.32
N LEU A 565 12.51 11.40 -20.60
CA LEU A 565 12.79 10.40 -19.55
C LEU A 565 14.04 10.77 -18.74
N ILE A 566 15.11 11.22 -19.39
CA ILE A 566 16.35 11.65 -18.73
C ILE A 566 16.12 12.89 -17.85
N GLU A 567 15.39 13.89 -18.34
CA GLU A 567 15.04 15.07 -17.54
C GLU A 567 14.16 14.73 -16.33
N ASN A 568 13.21 13.81 -16.51
CA ASN A 568 12.26 13.43 -15.48
C ASN A 568 12.88 12.66 -14.31
N GLN A 569 14.14 12.20 -14.40
CA GLN A 569 14.86 11.60 -13.27
C GLN A 569 14.89 12.52 -12.04
N HIS A 570 14.94 13.84 -12.27
CA HIS A 570 15.02 14.86 -11.22
C HIS A 570 13.70 15.60 -10.97
N ARG A 571 12.58 15.08 -11.52
CA ARG A 571 11.26 15.69 -11.40
C ARG A 571 10.36 14.87 -10.48
N LEU A 572 9.43 15.55 -9.81
CA LEU A 572 8.46 14.86 -8.97
C LEU A 572 7.53 13.99 -9.83
N CYS A 573 7.64 12.68 -9.67
CA CYS A 573 6.87 11.67 -10.39
C CYS A 573 5.97 10.88 -9.44
N SER A 574 5.01 10.15 -10.00
CA SER A 574 4.10 9.28 -9.26
C SER A 574 3.71 8.05 -10.09
N SER A 575 2.99 7.12 -9.47
CA SER A 575 2.43 5.95 -10.16
C SER A 575 1.44 6.31 -11.28
N LEU A 576 0.81 7.50 -11.24
CA LEU A 576 -0.02 8.00 -12.34
C LEU A 576 0.81 8.29 -13.60
N ASP A 577 1.99 8.88 -13.44
CA ASP A 577 2.89 9.16 -14.55
C ASP A 577 3.39 7.85 -15.16
N LEU A 578 3.69 6.85 -14.31
CA LEU A 578 4.10 5.51 -14.76
C LEU A 578 2.97 4.80 -15.53
N HIS A 579 1.72 4.88 -15.07
CA HIS A 579 0.55 4.33 -15.78
C HIS A 579 0.50 4.81 -17.22
N HIS A 580 0.51 6.12 -17.43
CA HIS A 580 0.43 6.70 -18.76
C HIS A 580 1.69 6.42 -19.61
N THR A 581 2.84 6.29 -18.98
CA THR A 581 4.07 5.85 -19.64
C THR A 581 3.89 4.45 -20.21
N ILE A 582 3.45 3.50 -19.40
CA ILE A 582 3.26 2.09 -19.79
C ILE A 582 2.27 1.99 -20.95
N LEU A 583 1.13 2.68 -20.88
CA LEU A 583 0.13 2.67 -21.96
C LEU A 583 0.62 3.32 -23.26
N SER A 584 1.58 4.23 -23.17
CA SER A 584 2.12 4.94 -24.33
C SER A 584 3.27 4.20 -25.02
N LEU A 585 3.97 3.30 -24.32
CA LEU A 585 5.10 2.55 -24.88
C LEU A 585 4.73 1.69 -26.10
N PRO A 586 3.62 0.92 -26.10
CA PRO A 586 3.22 0.16 -27.30
C PRO A 586 2.90 1.03 -28.51
N ILE A 587 2.46 2.26 -28.26
CA ILE A 587 2.10 3.22 -29.31
C ILE A 587 3.34 3.63 -30.11
N LEU A 588 4.49 3.76 -29.44
CA LEU A 588 5.77 4.08 -30.09
C LEU A 588 6.29 2.95 -30.97
N ASN A 589 5.90 1.71 -30.67
CA ASN A 589 6.35 0.52 -31.37
C ASN A 589 5.75 0.30 -32.78
N SER A 590 4.71 1.05 -33.15
CA SER A 590 3.94 0.69 -34.36
C SER A 590 3.48 1.92 -35.13
N LYS A 591 4.20 2.24 -36.21
CA LYS A 591 3.76 3.27 -37.17
C LYS A 591 2.40 2.93 -37.83
N ASN A 592 1.97 1.68 -37.87
CA ASN A 592 0.70 1.23 -38.46
C ASN A 592 -0.40 0.94 -37.45
N TYR A 593 -0.08 0.73 -36.19
CA TYR A 593 -1.03 0.33 -35.14
C TYR A 593 -1.81 1.51 -34.55
N MET A 594 -1.25 2.71 -34.67
CA MET A 594 -1.73 3.95 -34.05
C MET A 594 -3.14 4.37 -34.44
N LYS A 595 -3.61 4.03 -35.64
CA LYS A 595 -4.94 4.48 -36.10
C LYS A 595 -6.09 3.76 -35.39
N ASN A 596 -5.88 2.52 -34.94
CA ASN A 596 -6.95 1.69 -34.39
C ASN A 596 -6.98 1.64 -32.87
N VAL A 597 -5.85 1.69 -32.19
CA VAL A 597 -5.78 1.59 -30.70
C VAL A 597 -5.92 2.95 -30.01
N ALA A 598 -5.45 4.02 -30.62
CA ALA A 598 -5.64 5.38 -30.08
C ALA A 598 -7.12 5.81 -30.01
N MET A 599 -8.01 5.16 -30.78
CA MET A 599 -9.45 5.41 -30.70
C MET A 599 -10.17 4.64 -29.60
N GLU A 600 -9.58 3.58 -29.02
CA GLU A 600 -10.21 2.74 -28.00
C GLU A 600 -9.74 3.00 -26.56
N ILE A 601 -8.69 3.79 -26.35
CA ILE A 601 -8.33 4.24 -25.00
C ILE A 601 -9.37 5.28 -24.61
N PRO A 602 -10.14 5.08 -23.54
CA PRO A 602 -11.17 6.04 -23.11
C PRO A 602 -10.48 7.33 -22.60
N ALA A 603 -10.04 8.14 -23.54
CA ALA A 603 -9.34 9.39 -23.26
C ALA A 603 -10.23 10.47 -22.62
N ALA A 604 -11.55 10.34 -22.75
CA ALA A 604 -12.48 11.42 -22.42
C ALA A 604 -12.59 11.70 -20.91
N ASN A 605 -12.59 10.68 -20.04
CA ASN A 605 -12.73 10.90 -18.59
C ASN A 605 -11.40 11.06 -17.87
N ILE A 606 -10.32 10.53 -18.43
CA ILE A 606 -8.98 10.62 -17.86
C ILE A 606 -8.40 12.02 -18.07
N SER A 607 -8.77 12.71 -19.16
CA SER A 607 -8.19 13.99 -19.54
C SER A 607 -8.48 15.14 -18.55
N GLU A 608 -9.67 15.20 -17.93
CA GLU A 608 -9.98 16.24 -16.94
C GLU A 608 -9.26 16.03 -15.62
N PHE A 609 -9.18 14.78 -15.15
CA PHE A 609 -8.43 14.44 -13.95
C PHE A 609 -6.94 14.68 -14.15
N ASN A 610 -6.37 14.27 -15.27
CA ASN A 610 -4.96 14.45 -15.58
C ASN A 610 -4.60 15.94 -15.73
N LYS A 611 -5.48 16.76 -16.31
CA LYS A 611 -5.30 18.21 -16.38
C LYS A 611 -5.28 18.86 -15.00
N GLN A 612 -6.11 18.38 -14.07
CA GLN A 612 -6.16 18.89 -12.69
C GLN A 612 -4.84 18.66 -11.95
N PHE A 613 -4.17 17.52 -12.18
CA PHE A 613 -2.94 17.14 -11.52
C PHE A 613 -1.69 17.28 -12.42
N ASN A 614 -1.82 17.97 -13.52
CA ASN A 614 -0.73 18.21 -14.46
C ASN A 614 0.01 16.91 -14.90
N VAL A 615 -0.74 15.80 -15.03
CA VAL A 615 -0.24 14.51 -15.53
C VAL A 615 -0.39 14.49 -17.04
N SER A 616 0.69 14.17 -17.76
CA SER A 616 0.66 14.02 -19.21
C SER A 616 -0.04 12.71 -19.60
N SER A 617 -0.83 12.73 -20.69
CA SER A 617 -1.39 11.51 -21.29
C SER A 617 -0.31 10.55 -21.83
N TYR A 618 0.91 11.02 -21.99
CA TYR A 618 2.10 10.23 -22.38
C TYR A 618 3.00 9.90 -21.19
N GLY A 619 2.59 10.24 -19.96
CA GLY A 619 3.35 10.03 -18.74
C GLY A 619 4.74 10.67 -18.81
N LEU A 620 5.75 9.90 -18.43
CA LEU A 620 7.15 10.33 -18.38
C LEU A 620 7.82 10.46 -19.77
N LEU A 621 7.15 10.07 -20.87
CA LEU A 621 7.62 10.30 -22.24
C LEU A 621 7.44 11.76 -22.69
N ARG A 622 6.95 12.61 -21.80
CA ARG A 622 6.93 14.07 -21.94
C ARG A 622 7.57 14.71 -20.71
N PRO A 623 8.22 15.87 -20.86
CA PRO A 623 8.80 16.55 -19.71
C PRO A 623 7.74 16.86 -18.66
N VAL A 624 7.96 16.40 -17.43
CA VAL A 624 7.19 16.82 -16.27
C VAL A 624 7.53 18.28 -15.96
N TRP A 625 6.52 19.07 -15.63
CA TRP A 625 6.76 20.47 -15.29
C TRP A 625 7.76 20.61 -14.13
N MET A 626 8.79 21.42 -14.33
CA MET A 626 9.89 21.59 -13.37
C MET A 626 9.40 22.12 -12.01
N GLY A 627 8.43 23.02 -12.00
CA GLY A 627 7.85 23.57 -10.77
C GLY A 627 6.83 22.64 -10.07
N ARG A 628 6.74 21.38 -10.47
CA ARG A 628 5.79 20.43 -9.87
C ARG A 628 6.16 20.14 -8.43
N THR A 629 5.18 20.32 -7.53
CA THR A 629 5.26 20.03 -6.11
C THR A 629 4.09 19.14 -5.70
N CYS A 630 4.01 18.80 -4.42
CA CYS A 630 2.89 18.01 -3.91
C CYS A 630 1.52 18.71 -3.97
N ASP A 631 1.45 19.99 -4.26
CA ASP A 631 0.18 20.71 -4.45
C ASP A 631 -0.56 20.30 -5.72
N VAL A 632 0.20 19.85 -6.73
CA VAL A 632 -0.33 19.43 -8.03
C VAL A 632 -0.25 17.92 -8.25
N VAL A 633 0.16 17.15 -7.25
CA VAL A 633 0.05 15.69 -7.21
C VAL A 633 -1.16 15.36 -6.35
N PRO A 634 -2.00 14.35 -6.69
CA PRO A 634 -3.18 14.00 -5.90
C PRO A 634 -2.82 13.38 -4.54
N LEU A 635 -1.98 14.10 -3.81
CA LEU A 635 -1.54 13.74 -2.48
C LEU A 635 -2.59 14.19 -1.48
N ILE A 636 -3.42 13.24 -1.08
CA ILE A 636 -4.53 13.51 -0.21
C ILE A 636 -4.07 13.38 1.24
N MET A 637 -4.38 14.44 2.01
CA MET A 637 -4.18 14.35 3.45
C MET A 637 -4.69 13.01 3.97
N PRO A 638 -3.93 12.26 4.76
CA PRO A 638 -2.79 12.68 5.56
C PRO A 638 -1.41 12.26 5.01
N ASN A 639 -1.31 11.88 3.76
CA ASN A 639 -0.06 11.41 3.20
C ASN A 639 1.01 12.51 3.29
N LEU A 640 2.26 12.10 3.42
CA LEU A 640 3.38 13.01 3.55
C LEU A 640 3.95 13.34 2.19
N CYS A 641 4.31 14.58 2.01
CA CYS A 641 5.05 15.02 0.85
C CYS A 641 6.55 14.83 1.05
N ILE A 642 7.23 14.30 0.05
CA ILE A 642 8.69 14.18 0.08
C ILE A 642 9.42 15.48 -0.23
N CYS A 643 8.70 16.50 -0.70
CA CYS A 643 9.29 17.80 -1.04
C CYS A 643 9.49 18.66 0.22
N ASP A 644 10.63 19.33 0.26
CA ASP A 644 10.98 20.29 1.32
C ASP A 644 10.02 21.49 1.35
N GLY A 645 9.79 22.05 2.54
CA GLY A 645 8.93 23.23 2.74
C GLY A 645 7.42 22.94 2.69
N TYR A 646 6.99 21.71 2.40
CA TYR A 646 5.56 21.37 2.37
C TYR A 646 4.96 21.17 3.76
N GLU A 647 5.71 20.57 4.68
CA GLU A 647 5.34 20.39 6.09
C GLU A 647 6.47 20.88 6.99
N VAL A 648 6.09 21.57 8.06
CA VAL A 648 7.05 22.04 9.06
C VAL A 648 6.99 21.15 10.27
N ALA A 649 8.14 20.62 10.68
CA ALA A 649 8.27 19.90 11.95
C ALA A 649 8.10 20.88 13.11
N MET A 650 7.32 20.49 14.11
CA MET A 650 6.99 21.33 15.25
C MET A 650 7.49 20.70 16.54
N LYS A 651 8.03 21.51 17.44
CA LYS A 651 8.22 21.06 18.83
C LYS A 651 6.86 20.77 19.45
N ASN A 652 6.78 19.68 20.19
CA ASN A 652 5.58 19.33 20.93
C ASN A 652 5.33 20.39 22.02
N ASP A 653 4.12 20.95 22.05
CA ASP A 653 3.70 21.97 23.01
C ASP A 653 2.30 21.64 23.58
N SER A 654 1.84 22.46 24.51
CA SER A 654 0.54 22.33 25.15
C SER A 654 -0.66 22.40 24.18
N TYR A 655 -0.50 23.03 23.01
CA TYR A 655 -1.51 23.04 21.94
C TYR A 655 -1.64 21.65 21.30
N HIS A 656 -0.53 21.00 20.99
CA HIS A 656 -0.52 19.65 20.39
C HIS A 656 -1.07 18.60 21.37
N LEU A 657 -0.82 18.77 22.68
CA LEU A 657 -1.39 17.90 23.71
C LEU A 657 -2.93 17.92 23.71
N ILE A 658 -3.56 19.08 23.55
CA ILE A 658 -5.02 19.15 23.46
C ILE A 658 -5.54 18.49 22.18
N LEU A 659 -4.85 18.66 21.07
CA LEU A 659 -5.18 17.98 19.81
C LEU A 659 -5.06 16.45 19.94
N ALA A 660 -4.02 15.96 20.63
CA ALA A 660 -3.85 14.54 20.92
C ALA A 660 -4.97 14.01 21.84
N GLN A 661 -5.37 14.78 22.87
CA GLN A 661 -6.48 14.44 23.73
C GLN A 661 -7.83 14.38 22.99
N TYR A 662 -8.03 15.26 22.00
CA TYR A 662 -9.17 15.20 21.10
C TYR A 662 -9.16 13.91 20.27
N ALA A 663 -8.02 13.60 19.62
CA ALA A 663 -7.87 12.39 18.81
C ALA A 663 -8.13 11.14 19.65
N GLU A 664 -7.51 11.02 20.83
CA GLU A 664 -7.73 9.92 21.77
C GLU A 664 -9.23 9.76 22.11
N GLY A 665 -9.93 10.86 22.40
CA GLY A 665 -11.37 10.83 22.71
C GLY A 665 -12.21 10.28 21.55
N ILE A 666 -11.95 10.72 20.33
CA ILE A 666 -12.66 10.25 19.14
C ILE A 666 -12.36 8.76 18.88
N LEU A 667 -11.10 8.34 18.99
CA LEU A 667 -10.69 6.95 18.78
C LEU A 667 -11.35 6.03 19.82
N ASN A 668 -11.37 6.41 21.08
CA ASN A 668 -12.05 5.67 22.15
C ASN A 668 -13.55 5.57 21.91
N ASN A 669 -14.21 6.64 21.46
CA ASN A 669 -15.62 6.58 21.07
C ASN A 669 -15.87 5.65 19.87
N LYS A 670 -14.90 5.52 18.92
CA LYS A 670 -14.99 4.57 17.82
C LYS A 670 -14.90 3.13 18.32
N ILE A 671 -13.95 2.82 19.20
CA ILE A 671 -13.82 1.51 19.85
C ILE A 671 -15.14 1.13 20.54
N GLN A 672 -15.67 2.03 21.38
CA GLN A 672 -16.90 1.79 22.13
C GLN A 672 -18.11 1.52 21.23
N ARG A 673 -18.25 2.27 20.12
CA ARG A 673 -19.35 2.06 19.16
C ARG A 673 -19.27 0.73 18.43
N GLN A 674 -18.08 0.29 18.09
CA GLN A 674 -17.84 -0.96 17.35
C GLN A 674 -18.03 -2.19 18.24
N GLN A 675 -17.85 -2.04 19.53
CA GLN A 675 -18.07 -3.10 20.49
C GLN A 675 -19.57 -3.43 20.74
N GLY A 676 -20.49 -2.69 20.10
CA GLY A 676 -21.94 -2.89 20.25
C GLY A 676 -22.45 -2.36 21.56
N GLY A 677 -23.35 -1.38 21.56
CA GLY A 677 -23.91 -0.73 22.76
C GLY A 677 -24.82 -1.59 23.62
N SER A 678 -24.69 -2.92 23.67
CA SER A 678 -25.32 -3.80 24.63
C SER A 678 -24.36 -3.97 25.81
N GLY A 679 -24.48 -3.08 26.79
CA GLY A 679 -23.62 -3.04 27.92
C GLY A 679 -23.68 -4.31 28.72
N MET A 680 -22.70 -5.12 28.59
CA MET A 680 -22.18 -6.01 29.62
C MET A 680 -20.81 -6.47 29.18
N GLY A 681 -19.83 -5.96 29.86
CA GLY A 681 -18.46 -6.40 29.73
C GLY A 681 -17.67 -5.47 28.81
N LEU A 682 -16.59 -4.99 29.36
CA LEU A 682 -15.44 -4.52 28.63
C LEU A 682 -15.11 -5.62 27.64
N HIS A 683 -15.54 -5.47 26.42
CA HIS A 683 -15.07 -6.28 25.33
C HIS A 683 -13.55 -6.17 25.30
N ASN A 684 -12.86 -7.14 24.77
CA ASN A 684 -11.43 -7.37 24.95
C ASN A 684 -10.52 -6.18 24.59
N CYS A 685 -10.98 -5.23 23.77
CA CYS A 685 -10.18 -4.05 23.40
C CYS A 685 -10.25 -2.96 24.47
N GLN A 686 -9.10 -2.58 24.99
CA GLN A 686 -8.96 -1.55 26.02
C GLN A 686 -9.11 -0.14 25.44
N LYS A 687 -9.39 0.83 26.33
CA LYS A 687 -9.32 2.25 25.99
C LYS A 687 -7.88 2.65 25.76
N LEU A 688 -7.66 3.39 24.69
CA LEU A 688 -6.37 3.99 24.39
C LEU A 688 -6.07 5.11 25.39
N GLN A 689 -4.87 5.13 25.95
CA GLN A 689 -4.31 6.18 26.78
C GLN A 689 -3.04 6.71 26.17
N VAL A 690 -3.09 7.94 25.67
CA VAL A 690 -1.91 8.59 25.09
C VAL A 690 -0.95 8.98 26.21
N SER A 691 0.23 8.42 26.20
CA SER A 691 1.32 8.70 27.15
C SER A 691 2.28 9.79 26.64
N GLN A 692 2.45 9.89 25.31
CA GLN A 692 3.37 10.83 24.70
C GLN A 692 2.89 11.20 23.28
N VAL A 693 3.28 12.37 22.81
CA VAL A 693 3.09 12.84 21.43
C VAL A 693 4.44 13.02 20.76
N GLN A 694 4.61 12.50 19.57
CA GLN A 694 5.87 12.54 18.82
C GLN A 694 5.62 12.96 17.38
N ASN A 695 6.68 13.34 16.65
CA ASN A 695 6.68 13.60 15.22
C ASN A 695 5.59 14.58 14.76
N VAL A 696 5.43 15.67 15.50
CA VAL A 696 4.41 16.68 15.19
C VAL A 696 4.85 17.48 13.97
N ARG A 697 3.92 17.62 13.01
CA ARG A 697 4.12 18.41 11.80
C ARG A 697 2.88 19.17 11.44
N GLN A 698 3.11 20.34 10.84
CA GLN A 698 2.03 21.23 10.43
C GLN A 698 2.21 21.68 8.99
N SER A 699 1.09 21.85 8.30
CA SER A 699 1.02 22.51 7.00
C SER A 699 -0.27 23.32 6.89
N ARG A 700 -0.26 24.36 6.06
CA ARG A 700 -1.48 25.11 5.73
C ARG A 700 -2.12 24.52 4.49
N LEU A 701 -3.41 24.25 4.58
CA LEU A 701 -4.22 23.78 3.46
C LEU A 701 -4.70 24.97 2.62
N SER A 702 -5.12 24.71 1.38
CA SER A 702 -5.62 25.74 0.45
C SER A 702 -6.83 26.52 0.96
N ASP A 703 -7.66 25.92 1.84
CA ASP A 703 -8.77 26.61 2.51
C ASP A 703 -8.35 27.43 3.75
N GLY A 704 -7.05 27.57 3.98
CA GLY A 704 -6.45 28.26 5.12
C GLY A 704 -6.49 27.47 6.44
N SER A 705 -7.12 26.30 6.48
CA SER A 705 -7.11 25.40 7.63
C SER A 705 -5.69 24.91 7.92
N LEU A 706 -5.43 24.58 9.20
CA LEU A 706 -4.18 23.96 9.59
C LEU A 706 -4.32 22.43 9.56
N SER A 707 -3.43 21.74 8.84
CA SER A 707 -3.24 20.31 8.94
C SER A 707 -2.21 20.03 10.02
N VAL A 708 -2.56 19.25 11.03
CA VAL A 708 -1.64 18.84 12.10
C VAL A 708 -1.55 17.32 12.07
N LYS A 709 -0.34 16.80 11.93
CA LYS A 709 -0.02 15.37 11.93
C LYS A 709 0.86 15.07 13.12
N MET A 710 0.59 13.95 13.80
CA MET A 710 1.37 13.54 14.97
C MET A 710 1.25 12.04 15.23
N ASP A 711 2.20 11.51 15.97
CA ASP A 711 2.17 10.15 16.48
C ASP A 711 1.72 10.17 17.94
N LEU A 712 0.70 9.40 18.24
CA LEU A 712 0.21 9.15 19.59
C LEU A 712 0.87 7.88 20.11
N VAL A 713 1.71 8.01 21.12
CA VAL A 713 2.33 6.86 21.80
C VAL A 713 1.41 6.42 22.94
N ILE A 714 1.11 5.13 22.95
CA ILE A 714 0.23 4.48 23.91
C ILE A 714 1.04 3.40 24.60
N ASN A 715 1.27 3.56 25.90
CA ASN A 715 1.96 2.57 26.72
C ASN A 715 0.90 1.80 27.52
N GLN A 716 0.57 0.59 27.08
CA GLN A 716 -0.41 -0.26 27.73
C GLN A 716 0.12 -1.69 27.83
N MET A 717 -0.12 -2.34 28.97
CA MET A 717 0.25 -3.74 29.20
C MET A 717 1.76 -4.03 28.96
N GLY A 718 2.61 -3.07 29.25
CA GLY A 718 4.06 -3.20 29.03
C GLY A 718 4.50 -3.12 27.57
N LYS A 719 3.57 -2.81 26.64
CA LYS A 719 3.85 -2.61 25.21
C LYS A 719 3.68 -1.16 24.82
N LYS A 720 4.59 -0.71 23.97
CA LYS A 720 4.52 0.60 23.31
C LYS A 720 3.78 0.43 21.99
N GLU A 721 2.66 1.12 21.85
CA GLU A 721 1.89 1.18 20.60
C GLU A 721 1.90 2.59 20.05
N VAL A 722 2.00 2.71 18.73
CA VAL A 722 2.06 4.00 18.05
C VAL A 722 0.92 4.11 17.05
N LEU A 723 0.14 5.17 17.19
CA LEU A 723 -0.96 5.54 16.29
C LEU A 723 -0.64 6.89 15.65
N PHE A 724 -0.46 6.91 14.35
CA PHE A 724 -0.41 8.13 13.56
C PHE A 724 -1.81 8.72 13.45
N VAL A 725 -1.95 10.04 13.66
CA VAL A 725 -3.20 10.78 13.48
C VAL A 725 -2.97 12.03 12.63
N ALA A 726 -3.95 12.35 11.78
CA ALA A 726 -3.99 13.58 11.03
C ALA A 726 -5.27 14.35 11.36
N LEU A 727 -5.11 15.60 11.73
CA LEU A 727 -6.15 16.49 12.19
C LEU A 727 -6.26 17.71 11.27
N LYS A 728 -7.48 18.15 11.03
CA LYS A 728 -7.76 19.42 10.36
C LYS A 728 -8.32 20.40 11.36
N VAL A 729 -7.60 21.51 11.58
CA VAL A 729 -7.99 22.60 12.47
C VAL A 729 -8.45 23.77 11.62
N PRO A 730 -9.75 24.06 11.55
CA PRO A 730 -10.25 25.15 10.73
C PRO A 730 -9.92 26.52 11.35
N LEU A 731 -9.66 27.52 10.54
CA LEU A 731 -9.53 28.91 10.98
C LEU A 731 -10.88 29.51 11.38
N ASN A 732 -11.96 29.02 10.78
CA ASN A 732 -13.31 29.48 11.03
C ASN A 732 -13.97 28.63 12.13
N THR A 733 -14.48 29.28 13.16
CA THR A 733 -15.23 28.61 14.25
C THR A 733 -16.58 28.04 13.80
N ALA A 734 -17.05 28.35 12.59
CA ALA A 734 -18.22 27.75 11.98
C ALA A 734 -17.96 26.34 11.41
N LYS A 735 -16.71 25.86 11.40
CA LYS A 735 -16.34 24.48 11.02
C LYS A 735 -15.76 23.77 12.25
N PRO A 736 -16.08 22.49 12.45
CA PRO A 736 -15.57 21.73 13.58
C PRO A 736 -14.13 21.26 13.34
N LEU A 737 -13.41 21.02 14.45
CA LEU A 737 -12.17 20.28 14.45
C LEU A 737 -12.42 18.85 13.95
N GLN A 738 -11.56 18.33 13.07
CA GLN A 738 -11.76 17.03 12.44
C GLN A 738 -10.55 16.11 12.62
N LEU A 739 -10.81 14.87 13.01
CA LEU A 739 -9.87 13.77 12.85
C LEU A 739 -10.04 13.21 11.42
N VAL A 740 -9.10 13.51 10.55
CA VAL A 740 -9.18 13.15 9.12
C VAL A 740 -8.80 11.70 8.92
N LYS A 741 -7.69 11.25 9.54
CA LYS A 741 -7.20 9.88 9.46
C LYS A 741 -6.54 9.47 10.77
N PHE A 742 -6.54 8.17 11.00
CA PHE A 742 -5.63 7.50 11.93
C PHE A 742 -5.08 6.24 11.27
N GLU A 743 -3.90 5.83 11.68
CA GLU A 743 -3.24 4.62 11.22
C GLU A 743 -2.39 4.07 12.35
N ARG A 744 -2.49 2.77 12.61
CA ARG A 744 -1.60 2.13 13.56
C ARG A 744 -0.30 1.78 12.85
N ILE A 745 0.80 2.12 13.51
CA ILE A 745 2.14 1.98 12.96
C ILE A 745 2.79 0.71 13.50
N THR A 746 2.55 0.42 14.78
CA THR A 746 3.00 -0.83 15.39
C THR A 746 2.18 -2.00 14.87
N PRO A 747 2.78 -3.21 14.72
CA PRO A 747 2.08 -4.41 14.28
C PRO A 747 0.88 -4.73 15.18
N TYR A 748 -0.25 -5.07 14.58
CA TYR A 748 -1.50 -5.29 15.31
C TYR A 748 -2.20 -6.61 14.96
N SER A 749 -1.68 -7.40 14.02
CA SER A 749 -2.23 -8.72 13.64
C SER A 749 -2.36 -9.66 14.85
N GLN A 750 -1.41 -9.58 15.79
CA GLN A 750 -1.44 -10.34 17.05
C GLN A 750 -2.72 -10.17 17.86
N TYR A 751 -3.35 -9.00 17.80
CA TYR A 751 -4.58 -8.70 18.52
C TYR A 751 -5.83 -9.33 17.91
N SER A 752 -5.73 -9.94 16.72
CA SER A 752 -6.83 -10.72 16.11
C SER A 752 -7.28 -11.88 17.01
N LYS A 753 -6.36 -12.40 17.83
CA LYS A 753 -6.64 -13.51 18.78
C LYS A 753 -7.54 -13.10 19.95
N CYS A 754 -7.54 -11.83 20.36
CA CYS A 754 -8.28 -11.35 21.51
C CYS A 754 -9.32 -10.26 21.17
N ALA A 755 -9.25 -9.66 19.98
CA ALA A 755 -10.21 -8.66 19.54
C ALA A 755 -11.58 -9.27 19.20
N ASN A 756 -12.63 -8.50 19.40
CA ASN A 756 -13.93 -8.84 18.85
C ASN A 756 -13.91 -8.60 17.33
N LYS A 757 -14.50 -9.50 16.56
CA LYS A 757 -14.59 -9.43 15.07
C LYS A 757 -15.22 -8.11 14.54
N THR A 758 -15.98 -7.41 15.37
CA THR A 758 -16.64 -6.14 15.01
C THR A 758 -15.76 -4.90 15.20
N VAL A 759 -14.65 -5.02 15.94
CA VAL A 759 -13.76 -3.89 16.22
C VAL A 759 -12.68 -3.80 15.16
N ASN A 760 -12.41 -2.58 14.67
CA ASN A 760 -11.26 -2.34 13.82
C ASN A 760 -9.97 -2.70 14.57
N LEU A 761 -9.27 -3.70 14.07
CA LEU A 761 -8.08 -4.27 14.70
C LEU A 761 -6.97 -3.23 14.91
N GLN A 762 -6.87 -2.22 14.05
CA GLN A 762 -5.94 -1.11 14.22
C GLN A 762 -6.15 -0.32 15.51
N LEU A 763 -7.35 -0.33 16.08
CA LEU A 763 -7.67 0.37 17.32
C LEU A 763 -7.62 -0.54 18.54
N CYS A 764 -7.50 -1.85 18.34
CA CYS A 764 -7.57 -2.81 19.42
C CYS A 764 -6.22 -3.01 20.11
N VAL A 765 -6.18 -2.85 21.41
CA VAL A 765 -5.12 -3.33 22.30
C VAL A 765 -5.79 -4.23 23.32
N CYS A 766 -5.44 -5.51 23.37
CA CYS A 766 -6.04 -6.47 24.27
C CYS A 766 -5.02 -7.45 24.86
N ASP A 767 -5.39 -8.09 25.97
CA ASP A 767 -4.52 -9.03 26.65
C ASP A 767 -4.43 -10.35 25.87
N LEU A 768 -3.22 -10.71 25.48
CA LEU A 768 -2.93 -11.93 24.73
C LEU A 768 -2.80 -13.17 25.65
N THR A 769 -2.66 -12.97 26.97
CA THR A 769 -2.34 -14.03 27.92
C THR A 769 -3.57 -14.65 28.61
N ASN A 770 -4.74 -13.97 28.58
CA ASN A 770 -5.92 -14.37 29.32
C ASN A 770 -7.13 -14.62 28.41
N HIS A 771 -7.27 -15.86 27.92
CA HIS A 771 -8.48 -16.27 27.19
C HIS A 771 -9.73 -16.49 28.09
N GLU A 772 -9.60 -16.67 29.41
CA GLU A 772 -10.72 -17.09 30.25
C GLU A 772 -11.06 -16.18 31.46
N GLN A 773 -10.21 -15.27 31.89
CA GLN A 773 -10.40 -14.52 33.13
C GLN A 773 -11.10 -13.15 33.02
N VAL A 774 -11.46 -12.69 31.83
CA VAL A 774 -12.09 -11.36 31.67
C VAL A 774 -13.54 -11.28 32.16
N ARG A 775 -14.14 -12.41 32.52
CA ARG A 775 -15.53 -12.43 33.04
C ARG A 775 -15.71 -11.85 34.45
N ASN A 776 -14.67 -11.68 35.25
CA ASN A 776 -14.80 -11.33 36.67
C ASN A 776 -14.07 -10.06 37.13
N SER A 777 -13.41 -9.27 36.25
CA SER A 777 -12.83 -8.01 36.68
C SER A 777 -13.77 -6.81 36.48
N SER A 778 -14.92 -6.85 37.14
CA SER A 778 -15.83 -5.70 37.29
C SER A 778 -15.31 -4.64 38.31
N SER A 779 -14.14 -4.83 38.86
CA SER A 779 -13.48 -3.81 39.69
C SER A 779 -12.41 -3.09 38.89
N VAL A 780 -12.81 -2.31 37.88
CA VAL A 780 -12.00 -1.19 37.44
C VAL A 780 -11.99 -0.22 38.63
N THR A 781 -10.91 -0.25 39.38
CA THR A 781 -10.75 0.61 40.54
C THR A 781 -10.89 2.06 40.10
N GLN A 782 -11.80 2.78 40.76
CA GLN A 782 -12.12 4.19 40.54
C GLN A 782 -10.86 5.08 40.37
N SER A 783 -9.75 4.69 41.00
CA SER A 783 -8.45 5.37 40.94
C SER A 783 -7.76 5.36 39.56
N ALA A 784 -7.94 4.33 38.74
CA ALA A 784 -7.22 4.23 37.43
C ALA A 784 -7.73 5.21 36.37
N PHE A 785 -9.00 5.64 36.47
CA PHE A 785 -9.59 6.59 35.52
C PHE A 785 -9.44 8.06 35.93
N LEU A 786 -9.01 8.30 37.16
CA LEU A 786 -9.11 9.62 37.81
C LEU A 786 -7.75 10.30 38.02
N MET A 787 -6.65 9.66 37.69
CA MET A 787 -5.34 10.30 37.74
C MET A 787 -5.23 11.36 36.61
N ASP A 788 -4.82 12.56 36.96
CA ASP A 788 -4.51 13.70 36.11
C ASP A 788 -5.68 14.45 35.43
N VAL A 789 -6.86 14.44 36.02
CA VAL A 789 -8.03 15.14 35.47
C VAL A 789 -8.71 15.98 36.52
N ASP A 790 -8.99 17.25 36.24
CA ASP A 790 -9.95 18.06 37.04
C ASP A 790 -11.33 17.42 36.97
N GLN A 791 -11.78 16.87 38.12
CA GLN A 791 -13.06 16.22 38.22
C GLN A 791 -14.06 17.12 38.89
N LYS A 792 -15.22 17.20 38.26
CA LYS A 792 -16.39 17.80 38.91
C LYS A 792 -17.48 16.77 39.07
N LEU A 793 -17.72 16.40 40.34
CA LEU A 793 -18.88 15.61 40.68
C LEU A 793 -20.13 16.44 40.44
N ILE A 794 -21.08 15.88 39.69
CA ILE A 794 -22.33 16.54 39.42
C ILE A 794 -23.36 15.98 40.40
N ARG A 795 -23.81 16.85 41.34
CA ARG A 795 -24.87 16.50 42.25
C ARG A 795 -26.21 16.52 41.50
N SER A 796 -26.88 15.40 41.48
CA SER A 796 -28.29 15.32 41.07
C SER A 796 -29.18 15.94 42.12
N GLY A 797 -30.29 16.55 41.70
CA GLY A 797 -31.34 17.00 42.63
C GLY A 797 -31.96 15.86 43.46
N SER A 798 -31.67 14.59 43.09
CA SER A 798 -32.06 13.36 43.80
C SER A 798 -31.02 12.88 44.83
N GLY A 799 -29.91 13.60 45.03
CA GLY A 799 -28.92 13.26 46.06
C GLY A 799 -27.93 12.17 45.72
N LEU A 800 -27.99 11.58 44.50
CA LEU A 800 -27.04 10.59 44.04
C LEU A 800 -25.77 11.21 43.44
N GLU A 801 -24.64 10.93 44.04
CA GLU A 801 -23.31 11.44 43.62
C GLU A 801 -22.59 10.36 42.82
N CYS A 802 -23.02 10.07 41.60
CA CYS A 802 -22.49 8.99 40.78
C CYS A 802 -22.16 9.35 39.31
N ILE A 803 -22.35 10.64 38.94
CA ILE A 803 -22.02 11.12 37.60
C ILE A 803 -20.86 12.11 37.70
N TYR A 804 -19.80 11.83 36.97
CA TYR A 804 -18.59 12.64 36.94
C TYR A 804 -18.40 13.31 35.61
N LEU A 805 -18.32 14.64 35.57
CA LEU A 805 -17.83 15.41 34.45
C LEU A 805 -16.32 15.59 34.63
N MET A 806 -15.57 15.01 33.74
CA MET A 806 -14.11 15.08 33.75
C MET A 806 -13.65 16.12 32.75
N LYS A 807 -12.81 17.06 33.17
CA LYS A 807 -12.23 18.09 32.34
C LYS A 807 -10.73 17.92 32.29
N LYS A 808 -10.18 17.78 31.10
CA LYS A 808 -8.76 17.99 30.82
C LYS A 808 -8.61 19.34 30.13
N SER A 809 -7.75 20.21 30.62
CA SER A 809 -7.58 21.56 30.04
C SER A 809 -6.18 22.11 30.28
N ASN A 810 -5.74 22.93 29.36
CA ASN A 810 -4.59 23.80 29.48
C ASN A 810 -4.92 25.19 28.89
N GLU A 811 -3.94 26.09 28.81
CA GLU A 811 -4.11 27.43 28.23
C GLU A 811 -4.54 27.43 26.76
N ASN A 812 -4.40 26.31 26.04
CA ASN A 812 -4.69 26.15 24.60
C ASN A 812 -5.99 25.40 24.29
N GLY A 813 -6.69 24.87 25.31
CA GLY A 813 -7.95 24.20 25.05
C GLY A 813 -8.46 23.34 26.19
N PHE A 814 -9.45 22.52 25.84
CA PHE A 814 -10.12 21.65 26.82
C PHE A 814 -10.66 20.38 26.14
N ARG A 815 -10.88 19.36 26.97
CA ARG A 815 -11.63 18.14 26.65
C ARG A 815 -12.60 17.84 27.79
N PHE A 816 -13.83 17.42 27.47
CA PHE A 816 -14.80 16.93 28.40
C PHE A 816 -15.18 15.49 28.13
N ASP A 817 -15.13 14.68 29.19
CA ASP A 817 -15.63 13.32 29.21
C ASP A 817 -16.69 13.20 30.35
N VAL A 818 -17.67 12.30 30.21
CA VAL A 818 -18.62 11.96 31.24
C VAL A 818 -18.49 10.51 31.64
N LEU A 819 -18.44 10.24 32.95
CA LEU A 819 -18.37 8.92 33.53
C LEU A 819 -19.68 8.67 34.32
N ASN A 820 -20.31 7.53 34.03
CA ASN A 820 -21.46 7.06 34.77
C ASN A 820 -21.08 5.98 35.80
N MET A 821 -21.04 6.31 37.07
CA MET A 821 -20.81 5.37 38.18
C MET A 821 -22.13 4.96 38.87
N CYS A 822 -23.26 5.40 38.34
CA CYS A 822 -24.58 4.96 38.84
C CYS A 822 -24.83 3.52 38.42
N SER A 823 -25.66 2.79 39.16
CA SER A 823 -26.13 1.46 38.79
C SER A 823 -27.02 1.48 37.54
N ASN A 824 -27.65 2.62 37.24
CA ASN A 824 -28.62 2.78 36.18
C ASN A 824 -28.01 3.40 34.91
N THR A 825 -28.66 3.17 33.79
CA THR A 825 -28.34 3.88 32.53
C THR A 825 -28.70 5.36 32.64
N ILE A 826 -27.82 6.24 32.22
CA ILE A 826 -28.09 7.67 32.12
C ILE A 826 -28.24 8.11 30.66
N LYS A 827 -29.13 9.04 30.41
CA LYS A 827 -29.24 9.80 29.19
C LYS A 827 -29.08 11.28 29.53
N GLY A 828 -28.26 11.99 28.78
CA GLY A 828 -28.02 13.40 29.09
C GLY A 828 -27.66 14.19 27.86
N LYS A 829 -27.54 15.48 28.05
CA LYS A 829 -27.12 16.43 27.02
C LYS A 829 -26.21 17.50 27.63
N VAL A 830 -25.22 17.89 26.85
CA VAL A 830 -24.25 18.92 27.20
C VAL A 830 -24.33 20.07 26.23
N ILE A 831 -24.33 21.29 26.77
CA ILE A 831 -24.19 22.52 26.01
C ILE A 831 -22.89 23.18 26.44
N VAL A 832 -22.07 23.56 25.51
CA VAL A 832 -20.80 24.25 25.75
C VAL A 832 -20.82 25.60 25.06
N TYR A 833 -20.63 26.65 25.85
CA TYR A 833 -20.49 28.02 25.35
C TYR A 833 -19.02 28.42 25.39
N VAL A 834 -18.49 28.86 24.24
CA VAL A 834 -17.05 29.12 24.08
C VAL A 834 -16.77 30.48 23.42
N LYS A 835 -15.63 31.07 23.80
CA LYS A 835 -15.07 32.24 23.11
C LYS A 835 -13.61 31.98 22.76
N ASN A 836 -13.22 32.29 21.53
CA ASN A 836 -11.86 32.07 20.99
C ASN A 836 -11.44 30.57 20.94
N ILE A 837 -12.38 29.70 20.65
CA ILE A 837 -12.17 28.24 20.56
C ILE A 837 -12.83 27.68 19.30
N VAL A 838 -12.15 26.72 18.67
CA VAL A 838 -12.68 25.84 17.64
C VAL A 838 -13.13 24.54 18.32
N LEU A 839 -14.40 24.19 18.21
CA LEU A 839 -14.98 23.01 18.83
C LEU A 839 -14.85 21.77 17.94
N SER A 840 -14.86 20.60 18.54
CA SER A 840 -14.90 19.29 17.87
C SER A 840 -16.29 18.95 17.29
N THR A 841 -17.33 19.67 17.67
CA THR A 841 -18.68 19.57 17.12
C THR A 841 -19.37 20.93 17.20
N LEU A 842 -20.20 21.22 16.21
CA LEU A 842 -21.05 22.41 16.18
C LEU A 842 -22.49 22.10 16.62
N TYR A 843 -22.84 20.81 16.68
CA TYR A 843 -24.16 20.38 17.11
C TYR A 843 -24.27 20.48 18.62
N MET A 844 -25.11 21.38 19.08
CA MET A 844 -25.44 21.57 20.47
C MET A 844 -26.98 21.48 20.67
N PRO A 845 -27.44 20.79 21.69
CA PRO A 845 -26.67 20.07 22.71
C PRO A 845 -26.05 18.76 22.21
N VAL A 846 -24.88 18.39 22.79
CA VAL A 846 -24.29 17.06 22.56
C VAL A 846 -25.05 16.05 23.42
N GLU A 847 -25.77 15.15 22.79
CA GLU A 847 -26.53 14.11 23.50
C GLU A 847 -25.65 12.87 23.74
N PHE A 848 -25.89 12.22 24.87
CA PHE A 848 -25.21 10.98 25.23
C PHE A 848 -26.10 10.02 25.97
N ARG A 849 -25.81 8.73 25.86
CA ARG A 849 -26.34 7.64 26.67
C ARG A 849 -25.17 6.84 27.19
N LEU A 850 -25.18 6.52 28.49
CA LEU A 850 -24.13 5.77 29.15
C LEU A 850 -24.74 4.73 30.09
N MET A 851 -24.22 3.51 30.00
CA MET A 851 -24.53 2.47 30.97
C MET A 851 -23.67 2.63 32.23
N SER A 852 -23.98 1.84 33.27
CA SER A 852 -23.17 1.80 34.50
C SER A 852 -21.71 1.49 34.17
N GLY A 853 -20.77 2.23 34.75
CA GLY A 853 -19.35 2.08 34.55
C GLY A 853 -18.80 2.65 33.24
N GLU A 854 -19.63 3.19 32.36
CA GLU A 854 -19.15 3.72 31.08
C GLU A 854 -18.64 5.15 31.17
N ILE A 855 -17.58 5.43 30.40
CA ILE A 855 -17.03 6.75 30.15
C ILE A 855 -17.11 7.08 28.65
N LYS A 856 -17.50 8.31 28.35
CA LYS A 856 -17.62 8.77 26.95
C LYS A 856 -17.01 10.15 26.78
N PHE A 857 -16.22 10.28 25.72
CA PHE A 857 -15.79 11.58 25.24
C PHE A 857 -16.97 12.33 24.63
N LEU A 858 -17.15 13.57 25.02
CA LEU A 858 -18.27 14.42 24.57
C LEU A 858 -17.80 15.49 23.59
N VAL A 859 -16.89 16.35 24.02
CA VAL A 859 -16.46 17.51 23.24
C VAL A 859 -15.06 17.94 23.65
N ALA A 860 -14.30 18.41 22.69
CA ALA A 860 -13.05 19.13 22.88
C ALA A 860 -13.07 20.45 22.13
N GLY A 861 -12.19 21.34 22.53
CA GLY A 861 -12.00 22.62 21.86
C GLY A 861 -10.58 23.09 21.96
N VAL A 862 -10.08 23.69 20.88
CA VAL A 862 -8.72 24.24 20.80
C VAL A 862 -8.75 25.74 20.57
N ARG A 863 -7.79 26.46 21.12
CA ARG A 863 -7.64 27.92 20.97
C ARG A 863 -7.50 28.27 19.48
N ARG A 864 -8.26 29.30 19.08
CA ARG A 864 -8.20 29.82 17.70
C ARG A 864 -7.03 30.78 17.51
N ASN A 865 -6.94 31.78 18.41
CA ASN A 865 -5.93 32.87 18.35
C ASN A 865 -5.09 32.88 19.63
N GLN A 866 -3.78 32.73 19.48
CA GLN A 866 -2.86 32.66 20.62
C GLN A 866 -2.87 33.92 21.52
N GLY A 867 -3.08 35.11 20.98
CA GLY A 867 -3.11 36.38 21.75
C GLY A 867 -4.39 36.66 22.53
N LYS A 868 -5.44 35.82 22.43
CA LYS A 868 -6.73 36.04 23.08
C LYS A 868 -7.04 34.98 24.13
N LYS A 869 -7.54 35.36 25.30
CA LYS A 869 -7.97 34.44 26.36
C LYS A 869 -9.12 33.55 25.85
N ILE A 870 -9.13 32.29 26.28
CA ILE A 870 -10.23 31.38 26.08
C ILE A 870 -11.26 31.51 27.23
N GLN A 871 -12.53 31.33 26.90
CA GLN A 871 -13.61 31.24 27.86
C GLN A 871 -14.44 29.99 27.56
N VAL A 872 -14.76 29.19 28.57
CA VAL A 872 -15.53 27.96 28.44
C VAL A 872 -16.54 27.90 29.55
N GLN A 873 -17.81 27.76 29.21
CA GLN A 873 -18.88 27.48 30.14
C GLN A 873 -19.60 26.21 29.69
N ILE A 874 -19.95 25.35 30.62
CA ILE A 874 -20.61 24.06 30.34
C ILE A 874 -21.88 23.95 31.15
N LYS A 875 -22.96 23.53 30.50
CA LYS A 875 -24.22 23.11 31.12
C LYS A 875 -24.47 21.64 30.80
N LEU A 876 -24.69 20.83 31.82
CA LEU A 876 -25.03 19.42 31.72
C LEU A 876 -26.41 19.18 32.28
N ASP A 877 -27.30 18.60 31.50
CA ASP A 877 -28.62 18.11 31.92
C ASP A 877 -28.64 16.58 31.71
N TYR A 878 -29.19 15.81 32.65
CA TYR A 878 -29.29 14.35 32.53
C TYR A 878 -30.51 13.78 33.21
N THR A 879 -30.89 12.58 32.81
CA THR A 879 -31.98 11.78 33.39
C THR A 879 -31.48 10.35 33.63
N LEU A 880 -31.96 9.74 34.72
CA LEU A 880 -31.73 8.34 35.07
C LEU A 880 -32.85 7.51 34.44
N PHE A 881 -32.49 6.35 33.87
CA PHE A 881 -33.41 5.36 33.40
C PHE A 881 -33.23 4.08 34.23
N ASN A 882 -34.33 3.56 34.75
CA ASN A 882 -34.35 2.30 35.47
C ASN A 882 -34.15 1.12 34.49
#